data_8dec108e00b715637f181ae0218f2b92
#
_entry.id   8dec108e00b715637f181ae0218f2b92
#
_cell.length_a   1.000
_cell.length_b   1.000
_cell.length_c   1.000
_cell.angle_alpha   90.00
_cell.angle_beta   90.00
_cell.angle_gamma   90.00
#
_symmetry.space_group_name_H-M   'P 1'
#
loop_
_entity.id
_entity.type
_entity.pdbx_description
1 polymer ?
#
loop_
_entity_poly.entity_id
_entity_poly.type
_entity_poly.pdbx_seq_one_letter_code
_entity_poly.pdbx_strand_id
1 'polypeptide(L)'
;MLSVILLSSSVSEAQQTAPTGENAAQAVKGQSHFPEIEELLRQGLTEQAKEKIQEELQRNPSSVEAYNLLGIICSDQKDYANALEAFQHALKLDPNSTRTRINLGNVYVAEEKPDLAEKEFRTVLRLDPANRDGNYNLGLVLTAKGQPAEAISHFQRVRPANVQTRFNLIRALLQARRTVEGLKAATELSTHNKDNVELHFTLGVLLASEKQYPAAQLELEKAIALQPETFEILFNLGQTYLRGREYTKAEQALNRALKLKPDSPETLYLLAQVYADQTRAVDALDLLIRAHKLAPQNTDIIFLLARVSMSQNYFEDAIPLLESGLKIAPQRVDLHAALGESYFMSGKAERAIEEFKTLLQLDPSPRSYTFMGLSYRHLGRFDEARKYFQEGLKKDPHNASCLFNMGYIEERQGNHARAEELFQQALRSNPDYSEALLELANLRIADKRLEEAADLLRRYVKVSRNAAAGYYKLAMVERSLHQLAAAQRDLNVFQTLSKDASPGPYPYQHLFDYLNNRSSLSPRARTELDLTELTEQIQKHPDQPQDLYLLAETYLKLAKLEDARKTIARLDQISSGDYRTQTGVGVLLARYRLYDDAIQHFQSALRANPDSDDVKFDLTDAYFRKGFYAQALEASKQVSASGQQDDAYLALVGDIYAHLGETARAKEIFQEAIRRNPDNDQYCLSLALVELRENNVGGAEETLRKSLARIPSSGKILWGLGIVSVLEGKTPQAEDNLERAVDLLPEWPGSYSALGVFYYQTGEIAKAREVLNRFKGSNAAGGLDVNRIEEALAKAPVRSSSLREPLPMVARQQLLQLALSLADRTL
;
A
#
# COMPACT_ATOMS: atom_id res chain seq x y z
N MET A 1 2.86 -2.34 -17.70
CA MET A 1 3.09 -0.97 -18.24
C MET A 1 3.18 0.11 -17.15
N LEU A 2 2.55 -0.03 -15.99
CA LEU A 2 2.75 0.92 -14.85
C LEU A 2 4.19 0.95 -14.27
N SER A 3 5.01 -0.06 -14.54
CA SER A 3 6.45 -0.03 -14.25
C SER A 3 7.27 0.83 -15.23
N VAL A 4 6.67 1.31 -16.31
CA VAL A 4 7.39 2.01 -17.40
C VAL A 4 7.44 3.53 -17.19
N ILE A 5 6.54 4.11 -16.41
CA ILE A 5 6.60 5.55 -16.10
C ILE A 5 7.81 5.89 -15.21
N LEU A 6 8.32 4.92 -14.45
CA LEU A 6 9.50 5.09 -13.59
C LEU A 6 10.81 4.57 -14.23
N LEU A 7 10.72 3.76 -15.29
CA LEU A 7 11.90 3.28 -16.03
C LEU A 7 12.26 4.19 -17.21
N SER A 8 11.33 5.04 -17.68
CA SER A 8 11.64 6.05 -18.68
C SER A 8 12.53 7.18 -18.14
N SER A 9 12.51 7.44 -16.83
CA SER A 9 13.47 8.37 -16.22
C SER A 9 14.89 7.78 -16.14
N SER A 10 15.06 6.47 -15.96
CA SER A 10 16.38 5.85 -15.84
C SER A 10 17.10 5.63 -17.18
N VAL A 11 16.35 5.47 -18.27
CA VAL A 11 16.89 5.53 -19.64
C VAL A 11 17.04 7.00 -20.08
N SER A 12 16.13 7.88 -19.64
CA SER A 12 16.22 9.33 -19.82
C SER A 12 17.41 9.94 -19.08
N GLU A 13 17.81 9.43 -17.89
CA GLU A 13 18.98 9.93 -17.18
C GLU A 13 20.31 9.50 -17.83
N ALA A 14 20.37 8.33 -18.46
CA ALA A 14 21.50 8.01 -19.36
C ALA A 14 21.46 8.86 -20.63
N GLN A 15 20.29 9.34 -21.05
CA GLN A 15 20.09 10.31 -22.13
C GLN A 15 20.22 11.76 -21.66
N GLN A 16 19.98 12.08 -20.40
CA GLN A 16 20.18 13.43 -19.82
C GLN A 16 21.64 13.73 -19.47
N THR A 17 22.55 12.79 -19.60
CA THR A 17 23.99 13.05 -19.61
C THR A 17 24.54 13.32 -21.01
N ALA A 18 23.69 13.32 -22.04
CA ALA A 18 24.04 13.97 -23.30
C ALA A 18 23.94 15.50 -23.10
N PRO A 19 24.94 16.25 -23.36
CA PRO A 19 25.02 17.67 -23.04
C PRO A 19 23.96 18.49 -23.78
N THR A 20 23.07 19.17 -23.03
CA THR A 20 22.30 20.32 -23.54
C THR A 20 23.23 21.55 -23.63
N GLY A 21 22.90 22.60 -24.39
CA GLY A 21 23.78 23.74 -24.63
C GLY A 21 24.43 24.34 -23.36
N GLU A 22 23.83 24.20 -22.17
CA GLU A 22 24.46 24.50 -20.87
C GLU A 22 25.59 23.50 -20.52
N ASN A 23 25.52 22.28 -20.99
CA ASN A 23 26.49 21.21 -20.70
C ASN A 23 27.71 21.29 -21.64
N ALA A 24 27.53 21.75 -22.87
CA ALA A 24 28.67 22.04 -23.77
C ALA A 24 29.55 23.16 -23.17
N ALA A 25 28.91 24.16 -22.59
CA ALA A 25 29.63 25.24 -21.87
C ALA A 25 30.29 24.75 -20.57
N GLN A 26 29.70 23.73 -19.87
CA GLN A 26 30.33 23.14 -18.68
C GLN A 26 31.47 22.16 -19.03
N ALA A 27 31.31 21.37 -20.10
CA ALA A 27 32.34 20.44 -20.57
C ALA A 27 33.62 21.15 -21.06
N VAL A 28 33.51 22.42 -21.48
CA VAL A 28 34.62 23.24 -22.01
C VAL A 28 35.24 24.11 -20.92
N LYS A 29 34.65 24.24 -19.74
CA LYS A 29 35.06 25.20 -18.71
C LYS A 29 36.49 24.96 -18.20
N GLY A 30 37.39 25.91 -18.57
CA GLY A 30 38.63 26.12 -17.86
C GLY A 30 39.89 25.45 -18.42
N GLN A 31 39.90 24.91 -19.66
CA GLN A 31 41.08 24.28 -20.26
C GLN A 31 41.20 24.45 -21.78
N SER A 32 40.39 25.30 -22.42
CA SER A 32 40.44 25.45 -23.87
C SER A 32 41.35 26.59 -24.26
N HIS A 33 42.12 26.39 -25.34
CA HIS A 33 42.88 27.44 -25.97
C HIS A 33 42.00 28.39 -26.82
N PHE A 34 40.63 28.19 -26.76
CA PHE A 34 39.68 28.92 -27.58
C PHE A 34 38.62 29.65 -26.73
N PRO A 35 39.00 30.71 -25.98
CA PRO A 35 38.09 31.40 -25.06
C PRO A 35 36.90 32.07 -25.79
N GLU A 36 37.06 32.45 -27.04
CA GLU A 36 35.98 33.03 -27.85
C GLU A 36 34.90 31.99 -28.17
N ILE A 37 35.30 30.76 -28.46
CA ILE A 37 34.37 29.64 -28.73
C ILE A 37 33.62 29.26 -27.45
N GLU A 38 34.32 29.22 -26.33
CA GLU A 38 33.70 28.95 -25.02
C GLU A 38 32.63 30.01 -24.68
N GLU A 39 32.87 31.26 -24.97
CA GLU A 39 31.93 32.35 -24.75
C GLU A 39 30.71 32.23 -25.66
N LEU A 40 30.90 31.91 -26.94
CA LEU A 40 29.78 31.65 -27.86
C LEU A 40 28.91 30.50 -27.42
N LEU A 41 29.51 29.41 -26.96
CA LEU A 41 28.76 28.25 -26.40
C LEU A 41 27.98 28.61 -25.13
N ARG A 42 28.57 29.45 -24.25
CA ARG A 42 27.92 29.94 -23.04
C ARG A 42 26.72 30.84 -23.35
N GLN A 43 26.78 31.57 -24.46
CA GLN A 43 25.70 32.42 -24.98
C GLN A 43 24.64 31.63 -25.77
N GLY A 44 24.81 30.29 -25.94
CA GLY A 44 23.95 29.47 -26.76
C GLY A 44 24.07 29.68 -28.27
N LEU A 45 25.12 30.39 -28.72
CA LEU A 45 25.36 30.69 -30.12
C LEU A 45 26.14 29.56 -30.81
N THR A 46 25.54 28.36 -30.81
CA THR A 46 26.17 27.09 -31.19
C THR A 46 26.66 27.07 -32.65
N GLU A 47 25.88 27.66 -33.58
CA GLU A 47 26.27 27.72 -34.99
C GLU A 47 27.49 28.61 -35.20
N GLN A 48 27.54 29.76 -34.51
CA GLN A 48 28.70 30.65 -34.61
C GLN A 48 29.96 30.01 -34.00
N ALA A 49 29.79 29.26 -32.89
CA ALA A 49 30.87 28.47 -32.31
C ALA A 49 31.38 27.42 -33.30
N LYS A 50 30.49 26.76 -34.03
CA LYS A 50 30.83 25.78 -35.06
C LYS A 50 31.56 26.39 -36.23
N GLU A 51 31.13 27.53 -36.73
CA GLU A 51 31.83 28.28 -37.78
C GLU A 51 33.26 28.68 -37.36
N LYS A 52 33.39 29.19 -36.13
CA LYS A 52 34.70 29.51 -35.56
C LYS A 52 35.66 28.33 -35.46
N ILE A 53 35.13 27.17 -35.06
CA ILE A 53 35.92 25.94 -35.03
C ILE A 53 36.32 25.50 -36.44
N GLN A 54 35.44 25.63 -37.42
CA GLN A 54 35.75 25.32 -38.81
C GLN A 54 36.82 26.26 -39.38
N GLU A 55 36.76 27.56 -39.07
CA GLU A 55 37.84 28.51 -39.42
C GLU A 55 39.17 28.11 -38.79
N GLU A 56 39.15 27.70 -37.53
CA GLU A 56 40.38 27.24 -36.85
C GLU A 56 40.92 25.96 -37.46
N LEU A 57 40.07 25.00 -37.80
CA LEU A 57 40.48 23.77 -38.48
C LEU A 57 41.01 24.00 -39.89
N GLN A 58 40.57 25.07 -40.57
CA GLN A 58 41.19 25.51 -41.84
C GLN A 58 42.61 26.08 -41.63
N ARG A 59 42.84 26.78 -40.51
CA ARG A 59 44.17 27.35 -40.18
C ARG A 59 45.09 26.28 -39.58
N ASN A 60 44.57 25.38 -38.79
CA ASN A 60 45.28 24.33 -38.07
C ASN A 60 44.58 22.98 -38.20
N PRO A 61 44.74 22.27 -39.31
CA PRO A 61 44.12 20.97 -39.54
C PRO A 61 44.58 19.86 -38.57
N SER A 62 45.60 20.12 -37.75
CA SER A 62 46.14 19.19 -36.77
C SER A 62 45.67 19.47 -35.34
N SER A 63 44.69 20.37 -35.16
CA SER A 63 44.18 20.73 -33.83
C SER A 63 43.27 19.65 -33.29
N VAL A 64 43.76 18.79 -32.39
CA VAL A 64 43.01 17.77 -31.66
C VAL A 64 41.88 18.38 -30.88
N GLU A 65 42.15 19.54 -30.27
CA GLU A 65 41.17 20.24 -29.43
C GLU A 65 40.00 20.81 -30.26
N ALA A 66 40.27 21.40 -31.45
CA ALA A 66 39.24 21.89 -32.34
C ALA A 66 38.33 20.76 -32.86
N TYR A 67 38.85 19.59 -33.22
CA TYR A 67 38.06 18.43 -33.58
C TYR A 67 37.27 17.91 -32.41
N ASN A 68 37.82 17.87 -31.19
CA ASN A 68 37.11 17.44 -30.01
C ASN A 68 35.93 18.40 -29.68
N LEU A 69 36.13 19.72 -29.80
CA LEU A 69 35.05 20.71 -29.62
C LEU A 69 33.98 20.59 -30.70
N LEU A 70 34.37 20.38 -31.96
CA LEU A 70 33.42 20.13 -33.05
C LEU A 70 32.57 18.90 -32.75
N GLY A 71 33.20 17.82 -32.31
CA GLY A 71 32.49 16.60 -31.94
C GLY A 71 31.50 16.79 -30.78
N ILE A 72 31.87 17.59 -29.75
CA ILE A 72 30.97 17.95 -28.64
C ILE A 72 29.76 18.72 -29.14
N ILE A 73 29.98 19.75 -29.98
CA ILE A 73 28.89 20.56 -30.56
C ILE A 73 27.95 19.72 -31.41
N CYS A 74 28.47 18.88 -32.29
CA CYS A 74 27.68 18.01 -33.13
C CYS A 74 26.90 17.01 -32.26
N SER A 75 27.47 16.47 -31.18
CA SER A 75 26.79 15.57 -30.24
C SER A 75 25.64 16.28 -29.52
N ASP A 76 25.83 17.52 -29.08
CA ASP A 76 24.81 18.34 -28.42
C ASP A 76 23.61 18.62 -29.36
N GLN A 77 23.91 18.82 -30.64
CA GLN A 77 22.92 18.96 -31.71
C GLN A 77 22.27 17.63 -32.13
N LYS A 78 22.66 16.51 -31.51
CA LYS A 78 22.24 15.12 -31.85
C LYS A 78 22.69 14.70 -33.27
N ASP A 79 23.64 15.40 -33.85
CA ASP A 79 24.29 15.04 -35.11
C ASP A 79 25.45 14.07 -34.82
N TYR A 80 25.04 12.86 -34.42
CA TYR A 80 26.01 11.85 -33.98
C TYR A 80 26.95 11.38 -35.07
N ALA A 81 26.54 11.44 -36.34
CA ALA A 81 27.40 11.08 -37.48
C ALA A 81 28.63 12.02 -37.59
N ASN A 82 28.40 13.32 -37.60
CA ASN A 82 29.46 14.31 -37.65
C ASN A 82 30.27 14.36 -36.34
N ALA A 83 29.62 14.10 -35.18
CA ALA A 83 30.33 13.97 -33.92
C ALA A 83 31.32 12.81 -33.92
N LEU A 84 30.94 11.64 -34.43
CA LEU A 84 31.80 10.47 -34.53
C LEU A 84 32.97 10.74 -35.46
N GLU A 85 32.73 11.36 -36.62
CA GLU A 85 33.78 11.73 -37.57
C GLU A 85 34.82 12.70 -36.94
N ALA A 86 34.35 13.73 -36.25
CA ALA A 86 35.21 14.69 -35.59
C ALA A 86 36.04 14.03 -34.48
N PHE A 87 35.45 13.21 -33.61
CA PHE A 87 36.21 12.51 -32.58
C PHE A 87 37.19 11.47 -33.18
N GLN A 88 36.83 10.81 -34.27
CA GLN A 88 37.76 9.89 -34.95
C GLN A 88 38.94 10.65 -35.56
N HIS A 89 38.73 11.86 -36.11
CA HIS A 89 39.80 12.72 -36.57
C HIS A 89 40.74 13.15 -35.43
N ALA A 90 40.15 13.58 -34.30
CA ALA A 90 40.95 13.92 -33.13
C ALA A 90 41.78 12.72 -32.62
N LEU A 91 41.23 11.52 -32.64
CA LEU A 91 41.92 10.28 -32.20
C LEU A 91 42.95 9.78 -33.23
N LYS A 92 42.85 10.13 -34.51
CA LYS A 92 43.91 9.88 -35.49
C LYS A 92 45.14 10.76 -35.21
N LEU A 93 44.91 11.98 -34.73
CA LEU A 93 45.96 12.94 -34.38
C LEU A 93 46.57 12.63 -33.00
N ASP A 94 45.75 12.34 -32.01
CA ASP A 94 46.18 11.88 -30.68
C ASP A 94 45.43 10.61 -30.25
N PRO A 95 45.98 9.43 -30.53
CA PRO A 95 45.39 8.16 -30.16
C PRO A 95 45.23 7.93 -28.64
N ASN A 96 45.94 8.70 -27.83
CA ASN A 96 45.95 8.56 -26.37
C ASN A 96 45.06 9.60 -25.66
N SER A 97 44.33 10.42 -26.38
CA SER A 97 43.42 11.42 -25.81
C SER A 97 42.29 10.72 -25.03
N THR A 98 42.41 10.64 -23.72
CA THR A 98 41.37 10.10 -22.82
C THR A 98 40.10 10.91 -22.90
N ARG A 99 40.19 12.23 -23.01
CA ARG A 99 39.05 13.14 -23.13
C ARG A 99 38.24 12.88 -24.41
N THR A 100 38.88 12.74 -25.53
CA THR A 100 38.19 12.46 -26.81
C THR A 100 37.54 11.08 -26.78
N ARG A 101 38.19 10.07 -26.17
CA ARG A 101 37.60 8.74 -26.02
C ARG A 101 36.41 8.74 -25.12
N ILE A 102 36.39 9.53 -24.05
CA ILE A 102 35.22 9.67 -23.16
C ILE A 102 34.06 10.26 -23.97
N ASN A 103 34.27 11.33 -24.71
CA ASN A 103 33.26 11.96 -25.53
C ASN A 103 32.75 11.04 -26.64
N LEU A 104 33.61 10.30 -27.29
CA LEU A 104 33.24 9.26 -28.27
C LEU A 104 32.41 8.15 -27.61
N GLY A 105 32.82 7.67 -26.44
CA GLY A 105 32.07 6.70 -25.68
C GLY A 105 30.66 7.18 -25.29
N ASN A 106 30.55 8.45 -24.91
CA ASN A 106 29.26 9.09 -24.60
C ASN A 106 28.33 9.15 -25.83
N VAL A 107 28.89 9.45 -27.01
CA VAL A 107 28.11 9.40 -28.26
C VAL A 107 27.64 8.00 -28.56
N TYR A 108 28.46 6.96 -28.34
CA TYR A 108 28.03 5.59 -28.51
C TYR A 108 26.94 5.20 -27.51
N VAL A 109 26.94 5.72 -26.27
CA VAL A 109 25.82 5.55 -25.32
C VAL A 109 24.55 6.20 -25.86
N ALA A 110 24.64 7.42 -26.38
CA ALA A 110 23.49 8.14 -26.95
C ALA A 110 22.92 7.47 -28.21
N GLU A 111 23.73 6.76 -28.97
CA GLU A 111 23.30 5.93 -30.10
C GLU A 111 22.87 4.50 -29.72
N GLU A 112 22.72 4.21 -28.43
CA GLU A 112 22.36 2.87 -27.93
C GLU A 112 23.35 1.75 -28.36
N LYS A 113 24.64 2.08 -28.47
CA LYS A 113 25.72 1.17 -28.83
C LYS A 113 26.64 0.87 -27.62
N PRO A 114 26.15 0.19 -26.58
CA PRO A 114 26.87 0.05 -25.31
C PRO A 114 28.18 -0.71 -25.42
N ASP A 115 28.31 -1.65 -26.38
CA ASP A 115 29.54 -2.41 -26.57
C ASP A 115 30.70 -1.54 -27.10
N LEU A 116 30.40 -0.60 -28.00
CA LEU A 116 31.37 0.36 -28.48
C LEU A 116 31.75 1.37 -27.41
N ALA A 117 30.78 1.86 -26.65
CA ALA A 117 31.02 2.72 -25.50
C ALA A 117 31.94 2.08 -24.46
N GLU A 118 31.66 0.83 -24.10
CA GLU A 118 32.47 0.04 -23.16
C GLU A 118 33.92 -0.09 -23.65
N LYS A 119 34.14 -0.37 -24.94
CA LYS A 119 35.46 -0.49 -25.52
C LYS A 119 36.28 0.82 -25.38
N GLU A 120 35.65 1.96 -25.63
CA GLU A 120 36.33 3.24 -25.50
C GLU A 120 36.63 3.57 -24.03
N PHE A 121 35.68 3.38 -23.12
CA PHE A 121 35.91 3.61 -21.68
C PHE A 121 36.96 2.66 -21.10
N ARG A 122 36.99 1.40 -21.50
CA ARG A 122 38.07 0.46 -21.12
C ARG A 122 39.42 0.91 -21.67
N THR A 123 39.46 1.51 -22.85
CA THR A 123 40.68 2.06 -23.42
C THR A 123 41.13 3.29 -22.63
N VAL A 124 40.22 4.17 -22.20
CA VAL A 124 40.55 5.26 -21.28
C VAL A 124 41.18 4.73 -20.00
N LEU A 125 40.63 3.70 -19.40
CA LEU A 125 41.13 3.14 -18.14
C LEU A 125 42.42 2.32 -18.29
N ARG A 126 42.78 1.88 -19.51
CA ARG A 126 44.12 1.34 -19.79
C ARG A 126 45.18 2.43 -19.84
N LEU A 127 44.79 3.62 -20.32
CA LEU A 127 45.69 4.78 -20.41
C LEU A 127 45.82 5.47 -19.04
N ASP A 128 44.72 5.63 -18.35
CA ASP A 128 44.63 6.25 -17.03
C ASP A 128 43.65 5.43 -16.14
N PRO A 129 44.12 4.48 -15.34
CA PRO A 129 43.26 3.64 -14.47
C PRO A 129 42.50 4.42 -13.41
N ALA A 130 42.98 5.61 -13.05
CA ALA A 130 42.33 6.47 -12.06
C ALA A 130 41.35 7.47 -12.67
N ASN A 131 41.22 7.50 -14.00
CA ASN A 131 40.34 8.42 -14.68
C ASN A 131 38.94 8.38 -14.14
N ARG A 132 38.49 9.49 -13.58
CA ARG A 132 37.21 9.62 -12.88
C ARG A 132 36.04 9.36 -13.81
N ASP A 133 36.01 10.05 -14.95
CA ASP A 133 34.91 10.00 -15.90
C ASP A 133 34.87 8.65 -16.64
N GLY A 134 36.02 8.10 -16.95
CA GLY A 134 36.15 6.76 -17.50
C GLY A 134 35.61 5.68 -16.58
N ASN A 135 35.93 5.74 -15.27
CA ASN A 135 35.37 4.82 -14.28
C ASN A 135 33.86 5.02 -14.10
N TYR A 136 33.40 6.27 -14.01
CA TYR A 136 31.98 6.57 -13.84
C TYR A 136 31.15 6.07 -15.04
N ASN A 137 31.53 6.42 -16.26
CA ASN A 137 30.80 6.09 -17.47
C ASN A 137 30.85 4.58 -17.76
N LEU A 138 31.99 3.93 -17.52
CA LEU A 138 32.06 2.46 -17.64
C LEU A 138 31.15 1.77 -16.62
N GLY A 139 31.10 2.28 -15.38
CA GLY A 139 30.17 1.80 -14.37
C GLY A 139 28.70 1.90 -14.81
N LEU A 140 28.30 3.01 -15.45
CA LEU A 140 26.95 3.20 -16.00
C LEU A 140 26.65 2.20 -17.12
N VAL A 141 27.56 2.05 -18.08
CA VAL A 141 27.40 1.13 -19.21
C VAL A 141 27.29 -0.33 -18.73
N LEU A 142 28.16 -0.74 -17.81
CA LEU A 142 28.13 -2.09 -17.24
C LEU A 142 26.81 -2.37 -16.48
N THR A 143 26.31 -1.36 -15.75
CA THR A 143 25.01 -1.47 -15.08
C THR A 143 23.87 -1.65 -16.08
N ALA A 144 23.85 -0.88 -17.16
CA ALA A 144 22.87 -0.98 -18.23
C ALA A 144 22.93 -2.33 -18.98
N LYS A 145 24.13 -2.90 -19.12
CA LYS A 145 24.36 -4.23 -19.71
C LYS A 145 24.02 -5.39 -18.77
N GLY A 146 23.54 -5.14 -17.56
CA GLY A 146 23.25 -6.19 -16.57
C GLY A 146 24.50 -6.81 -15.95
N GLN A 147 25.61 -6.08 -15.88
CA GLN A 147 26.88 -6.49 -15.27
C GLN A 147 27.18 -5.65 -13.99
N PRO A 148 26.28 -5.60 -13.02
CA PRO A 148 26.42 -4.70 -11.89
C PRO A 148 27.60 -5.06 -10.96
N ALA A 149 27.98 -6.32 -10.91
CA ALA A 149 29.10 -6.76 -10.07
C ALA A 149 30.45 -6.10 -10.50
N GLU A 150 30.67 -5.93 -11.80
CA GLU A 150 31.86 -5.23 -12.31
C GLU A 150 31.71 -3.72 -12.14
N ALA A 151 30.53 -3.17 -12.41
CA ALA A 151 30.20 -1.75 -12.25
C ALA A 151 30.55 -1.20 -10.85
N ILE A 152 30.28 -1.98 -9.79
CA ILE A 152 30.60 -1.62 -8.41
C ILE A 152 32.07 -1.22 -8.26
N SER A 153 32.99 -2.01 -8.83
CA SER A 153 34.43 -1.75 -8.72
C SER A 153 34.84 -0.42 -9.38
N HIS A 154 34.18 -0.08 -10.46
CA HIS A 154 34.40 1.19 -11.17
C HIS A 154 33.84 2.39 -10.41
N PHE A 155 32.58 2.33 -9.93
CA PHE A 155 32.03 3.39 -9.09
C PHE A 155 32.83 3.62 -7.81
N GLN A 156 33.38 2.57 -7.21
CA GLN A 156 34.24 2.69 -6.03
C GLN A 156 35.58 3.40 -6.30
N ARG A 157 36.07 3.40 -7.53
CA ARG A 157 37.29 4.12 -7.93
C ARG A 157 37.08 5.59 -8.22
N VAL A 158 35.82 6.03 -8.42
CA VAL A 158 35.52 7.45 -8.64
C VAL A 158 35.82 8.27 -7.39
N ARG A 159 36.83 9.16 -7.46
CA ARG A 159 37.24 10.01 -6.33
C ARG A 159 37.41 11.48 -6.80
N PRO A 160 36.83 12.46 -6.07
CA PRO A 160 35.85 12.34 -5.00
C PRO A 160 34.51 11.83 -5.54
N ALA A 161 33.82 10.98 -4.78
CA ALA A 161 32.50 10.51 -5.16
C ALA A 161 31.44 11.57 -4.79
N ASN A 162 30.70 12.04 -5.78
CA ASN A 162 29.54 12.91 -5.59
C ASN A 162 28.28 12.10 -5.27
N VAL A 163 27.16 12.77 -5.01
CA VAL A 163 25.86 12.16 -4.70
C VAL A 163 25.44 11.17 -5.80
N GLN A 164 25.57 11.57 -7.06
CA GLN A 164 25.19 10.75 -8.21
C GLN A 164 26.02 9.45 -8.31
N THR A 165 27.34 9.54 -8.10
CA THR A 165 28.19 8.34 -8.08
C THR A 165 27.80 7.38 -6.97
N ARG A 166 27.51 7.90 -5.78
CA ARG A 166 27.07 7.08 -4.63
C ARG A 166 25.71 6.45 -4.90
N PHE A 167 24.78 7.18 -5.50
CA PHE A 167 23.48 6.69 -5.91
C PHE A 167 23.59 5.53 -6.92
N ASN A 168 24.42 5.68 -7.96
CA ASN A 168 24.64 4.62 -8.95
C ASN A 168 25.39 3.42 -8.37
N LEU A 169 26.28 3.63 -7.39
CA LEU A 169 26.88 2.53 -6.63
C LEU A 169 25.83 1.76 -5.85
N ILE A 170 24.89 2.44 -5.19
CA ILE A 170 23.77 1.79 -4.47
C ILE A 170 22.93 0.95 -5.45
N ARG A 171 22.57 1.53 -6.60
CA ARG A 171 21.84 0.81 -7.65
C ARG A 171 22.58 -0.46 -8.07
N ALA A 172 23.87 -0.36 -8.38
CA ALA A 172 24.67 -1.50 -8.78
C ALA A 172 24.80 -2.58 -7.68
N LEU A 173 24.95 -2.17 -6.41
CA LEU A 173 24.98 -3.08 -5.26
C LEU A 173 23.67 -3.88 -5.12
N LEU A 174 22.54 -3.21 -5.23
CA LEU A 174 21.23 -3.84 -5.13
C LEU A 174 20.97 -4.81 -6.30
N GLN A 175 21.27 -4.39 -7.53
CA GLN A 175 21.16 -5.25 -8.72
C GLN A 175 22.10 -6.45 -8.68
N ALA A 176 23.29 -6.31 -8.08
CA ALA A 176 24.22 -7.40 -7.83
C ALA A 176 23.81 -8.31 -6.65
N ARG A 177 22.64 -8.09 -6.04
CA ARG A 177 22.13 -8.77 -4.85
C ARG A 177 23.01 -8.63 -3.60
N ARG A 178 23.88 -7.60 -3.57
CA ARG A 178 24.64 -7.20 -2.37
C ARG A 178 23.79 -6.26 -1.50
N THR A 179 22.63 -6.74 -1.09
CA THR A 179 21.56 -5.93 -0.47
C THR A 179 22.03 -5.24 0.80
N VAL A 180 22.72 -5.94 1.69
CA VAL A 180 23.20 -5.36 2.96
C VAL A 180 24.13 -4.17 2.72
N GLU A 181 25.04 -4.27 1.78
CA GLU A 181 25.97 -3.19 1.45
C GLU A 181 25.24 -2.03 0.74
N GLY A 182 24.30 -2.37 -0.15
CA GLY A 182 23.47 -1.38 -0.82
C GLY A 182 22.64 -0.55 0.16
N LEU A 183 21.98 -1.21 1.11
CA LEU A 183 21.18 -0.53 2.14
C LEU A 183 22.05 0.32 3.07
N LYS A 184 23.22 -0.18 3.47
CA LYS A 184 24.17 0.58 4.27
C LYS A 184 24.60 1.86 3.52
N ALA A 185 25.01 1.74 2.26
CA ALA A 185 25.39 2.87 1.44
C ALA A 185 24.24 3.87 1.23
N ALA A 186 23.01 3.37 1.08
CA ALA A 186 21.81 4.20 0.99
C ALA A 186 21.57 5.01 2.27
N THR A 187 21.68 4.36 3.42
CA THR A 187 21.54 5.02 4.74
C THR A 187 22.63 6.09 4.93
N GLU A 188 23.87 5.80 4.58
CA GLU A 188 24.98 6.75 4.65
C GLU A 188 24.74 7.95 3.74
N LEU A 189 24.29 7.74 2.51
CA LEU A 189 24.00 8.80 1.55
C LEU A 189 22.85 9.69 2.04
N SER A 190 21.76 9.10 2.50
CA SER A 190 20.59 9.75 3.08
C SER A 190 20.95 10.59 4.32
N THR A 191 21.76 10.06 5.24
CA THR A 191 22.14 10.75 6.46
C THR A 191 22.98 12.00 6.21
N HIS A 192 23.79 12.02 5.16
CA HIS A 192 24.61 13.18 4.78
C HIS A 192 23.84 14.25 3.99
N ASN A 193 22.63 13.95 3.52
CA ASN A 193 21.81 14.82 2.70
C ASN A 193 20.38 14.93 3.21
N LYS A 194 20.23 15.18 4.52
CA LYS A 194 18.96 15.09 5.25
C LYS A 194 17.83 15.97 4.70
N ASP A 195 18.18 17.11 4.13
CA ASP A 195 17.21 18.11 3.66
C ASP A 195 16.98 18.05 2.15
N ASN A 196 17.49 17.01 1.48
CA ASN A 196 17.37 16.88 0.03
C ASN A 196 16.18 15.99 -0.32
N VAL A 197 15.04 16.63 -0.57
CA VAL A 197 13.77 15.97 -0.95
C VAL A 197 13.94 15.07 -2.17
N GLU A 198 14.60 15.58 -3.22
CA GLU A 198 14.78 14.86 -4.48
C GLU A 198 15.61 13.59 -4.29
N LEU A 199 16.67 13.66 -3.47
CA LEU A 199 17.47 12.48 -3.16
C LEU A 199 16.65 11.45 -2.38
N HIS A 200 15.91 11.86 -1.35
CA HIS A 200 15.07 10.93 -0.57
C HIS A 200 14.01 10.29 -1.47
N PHE A 201 13.37 11.08 -2.33
CA PHE A 201 12.39 10.56 -3.28
C PHE A 201 13.00 9.56 -4.26
N THR A 202 14.07 9.93 -4.96
CA THR A 202 14.71 9.06 -5.95
C THR A 202 15.32 7.81 -5.33
N LEU A 203 15.88 7.92 -4.12
CA LEU A 203 16.41 6.78 -3.37
C LEU A 203 15.28 5.85 -2.92
N GLY A 204 14.17 6.39 -2.44
CA GLY A 204 12.99 5.63 -2.10
C GLY A 204 12.41 4.86 -3.28
N VAL A 205 12.29 5.51 -4.45
CA VAL A 205 11.85 4.86 -5.69
C VAL A 205 12.82 3.76 -6.13
N LEU A 206 14.13 3.99 -6.07
CA LEU A 206 15.14 2.97 -6.37
C LEU A 206 14.98 1.75 -5.45
N LEU A 207 14.89 1.98 -4.14
CA LEU A 207 14.74 0.90 -3.17
C LEU A 207 13.44 0.11 -3.37
N ALA A 208 12.34 0.80 -3.71
CA ALA A 208 11.06 0.16 -4.03
C ALA A 208 11.14 -0.70 -5.29
N SER A 209 11.83 -0.24 -6.34
CA SER A 209 12.04 -1.00 -7.59
C SER A 209 12.85 -2.28 -7.34
N GLU A 210 13.79 -2.24 -6.40
CA GLU A 210 14.60 -3.38 -5.97
C GLU A 210 13.94 -4.19 -4.84
N LYS A 211 12.63 -3.95 -4.60
CA LYS A 211 11.80 -4.66 -3.60
C LYS A 211 12.29 -4.53 -2.16
N GLN A 212 13.06 -3.49 -1.85
CA GLN A 212 13.51 -3.17 -0.50
C GLN A 212 12.48 -2.26 0.18
N TYR A 213 11.23 -2.74 0.31
CA TYR A 213 10.08 -1.92 0.71
C TYR A 213 10.25 -1.19 2.03
N PRO A 214 10.76 -1.80 3.14
CA PRO A 214 10.92 -1.08 4.40
C PRO A 214 11.89 0.11 4.29
N ALA A 215 13.00 -0.07 3.57
CA ALA A 215 13.96 1.01 3.36
C ALA A 215 13.42 2.08 2.39
N ALA A 216 12.65 1.67 1.38
CA ALA A 216 11.99 2.58 0.45
C ALA A 216 10.95 3.47 1.16
N GLN A 217 10.14 2.87 2.05
CA GLN A 217 9.17 3.57 2.88
C GLN A 217 9.85 4.66 3.70
N LEU A 218 10.93 4.32 4.40
CA LEU A 218 11.67 5.26 5.22
C LEU A 218 12.18 6.47 4.42
N GLU A 219 12.70 6.25 3.22
CA GLU A 219 13.19 7.35 2.38
C GLU A 219 12.04 8.20 1.81
N LEU A 220 10.94 7.59 1.38
CA LEU A 220 9.76 8.32 0.91
C LEU A 220 9.05 9.06 2.07
N GLU A 221 9.04 8.52 3.28
CA GLU A 221 8.56 9.19 4.49
C GLU A 221 9.40 10.43 4.82
N LYS A 222 10.72 10.37 4.65
CA LYS A 222 11.59 11.54 4.78
C LYS A 222 11.27 12.59 3.70
N ALA A 223 11.09 12.16 2.46
CA ALA A 223 10.74 13.07 1.37
C ALA A 223 9.41 13.78 1.63
N ILE A 224 8.35 13.04 2.07
CA ILE A 224 7.05 13.63 2.36
C ILE A 224 7.05 14.48 3.64
N ALA A 225 7.93 14.19 4.60
CA ALA A 225 8.11 15.05 5.77
C ALA A 225 8.73 16.41 5.43
N LEU A 226 9.60 16.45 4.42
CA LEU A 226 10.20 17.69 3.91
C LEU A 226 9.26 18.45 2.95
N GLN A 227 8.42 17.73 2.21
CA GLN A 227 7.48 18.33 1.25
C GLN A 227 6.12 17.60 1.30
N PRO A 228 5.24 17.97 2.26
CA PRO A 228 4.04 17.19 2.64
C PRO A 228 2.97 17.00 1.57
N GLU A 229 2.80 17.96 0.64
CA GLU A 229 1.72 17.95 -0.36
C GLU A 229 2.25 17.74 -1.78
N THR A 230 3.09 16.73 -1.96
CA THR A 230 3.59 16.36 -3.28
C THR A 230 2.93 15.07 -3.75
N PHE A 231 2.16 15.17 -4.84
CA PHE A 231 1.43 14.04 -5.42
C PHE A 231 2.37 12.86 -5.72
N GLU A 232 3.49 13.13 -6.37
CA GLU A 232 4.45 12.11 -6.82
C GLU A 232 5.03 11.33 -5.63
N ILE A 233 5.32 12.01 -4.51
CA ILE A 233 5.83 11.35 -3.30
C ILE A 233 4.74 10.50 -2.66
N LEU A 234 3.53 11.05 -2.46
CA LEU A 234 2.40 10.35 -1.88
C LEU A 234 1.97 9.13 -2.69
N PHE A 235 1.95 9.26 -4.01
CA PHE A 235 1.64 8.18 -4.93
C PHE A 235 2.64 7.01 -4.80
N ASN A 236 3.94 7.32 -4.86
CA ASN A 236 4.99 6.31 -4.74
C ASN A 236 5.05 5.70 -3.33
N LEU A 237 4.81 6.49 -2.30
CA LEU A 237 4.71 6.02 -0.92
C LEU A 237 3.53 5.06 -0.76
N GLY A 238 2.35 5.44 -1.26
CA GLY A 238 1.16 4.57 -1.26
C GLY A 238 1.38 3.26 -2.01
N GLN A 239 2.00 3.32 -3.19
CA GLN A 239 2.37 2.12 -3.96
C GLN A 239 3.37 1.25 -3.19
N THR A 240 4.34 1.86 -2.52
CA THR A 240 5.37 1.16 -1.74
C THR A 240 4.76 0.47 -0.53
N TYR A 241 3.86 1.13 0.20
CA TYR A 241 3.09 0.52 1.28
C TYR A 241 2.23 -0.64 0.82
N LEU A 242 1.53 -0.49 -0.32
CA LEU A 242 0.75 -1.59 -0.92
C LEU A 242 1.63 -2.80 -1.22
N ARG A 243 2.79 -2.60 -1.83
CA ARG A 243 3.75 -3.68 -2.12
C ARG A 243 4.34 -4.29 -0.84
N GLY A 244 4.49 -3.49 0.21
CA GLY A 244 4.89 -3.93 1.55
C GLY A 244 3.75 -4.57 2.36
N ARG A 245 2.51 -4.59 1.83
CA ARG A 245 1.28 -5.08 2.49
C ARG A 245 0.87 -4.26 3.71
N GLU A 246 1.29 -3.02 3.79
CA GLU A 246 0.85 -2.09 4.83
C GLU A 246 -0.40 -1.33 4.35
N TYR A 247 -1.50 -2.06 4.25
CA TYR A 247 -2.72 -1.60 3.57
C TYR A 247 -3.30 -0.32 4.15
N THR A 248 -3.30 -0.17 5.47
CA THR A 248 -3.80 1.05 6.14
C THR A 248 -2.99 2.29 5.77
N LYS A 249 -1.67 2.18 5.77
CA LYS A 249 -0.78 3.28 5.36
C LYS A 249 -0.89 3.57 3.87
N ALA A 250 -1.02 2.51 3.04
CA ALA A 250 -1.25 2.65 1.61
C ALA A 250 -2.54 3.42 1.33
N GLU A 251 -3.64 3.06 2.00
CA GLU A 251 -4.93 3.75 1.90
C GLU A 251 -4.81 5.23 2.27
N GLN A 252 -4.14 5.56 3.37
CA GLN A 252 -3.93 6.94 3.79
C GLN A 252 -3.13 7.75 2.77
N ALA A 253 -1.99 7.23 2.31
CA ALA A 253 -1.14 7.93 1.35
C ALA A 253 -1.84 8.12 0.00
N LEU A 254 -2.53 7.08 -0.52
CA LEU A 254 -3.24 7.16 -1.79
C LEU A 254 -4.46 8.07 -1.71
N ASN A 255 -5.18 8.11 -0.60
CA ASN A 255 -6.27 9.06 -0.40
C ASN A 255 -5.77 10.51 -0.38
N ARG A 256 -4.62 10.78 0.24
CA ARG A 256 -3.97 12.10 0.17
C ARG A 256 -3.56 12.45 -1.26
N ALA A 257 -2.94 11.51 -1.98
CA ALA A 257 -2.61 11.70 -3.39
C ALA A 257 -3.86 11.97 -4.24
N LEU A 258 -4.96 11.26 -3.99
CA LEU A 258 -6.23 11.45 -4.69
C LEU A 258 -6.88 12.81 -4.39
N LYS A 259 -6.69 13.37 -3.19
CA LYS A 259 -7.12 14.75 -2.89
C LYS A 259 -6.39 15.78 -3.75
N LEU A 260 -5.11 15.57 -4.04
CA LEU A 260 -4.31 16.46 -4.90
C LEU A 260 -4.65 16.29 -6.39
N LYS A 261 -4.89 15.05 -6.83
CA LYS A 261 -5.29 14.72 -8.21
C LYS A 261 -6.50 13.77 -8.20
N PRO A 262 -7.74 14.30 -8.07
CA PRO A 262 -8.96 13.49 -7.93
C PRO A 262 -9.27 12.56 -9.11
N ASP A 263 -8.79 12.92 -10.30
CA ASP A 263 -9.04 12.21 -11.55
C ASP A 263 -7.82 11.42 -12.02
N SER A 264 -6.93 10.99 -11.10
CA SER A 264 -5.82 10.10 -11.45
C SER A 264 -6.30 8.63 -11.50
N PRO A 265 -6.43 8.04 -12.70
CA PRO A 265 -6.86 6.66 -12.82
C PRO A 265 -5.85 5.68 -12.19
N GLU A 266 -4.55 6.03 -12.17
CA GLU A 266 -3.51 5.22 -11.55
C GLU A 266 -3.68 5.18 -10.03
N THR A 267 -3.98 6.31 -9.40
CA THR A 267 -4.21 6.39 -7.95
C THR A 267 -5.48 5.64 -7.55
N LEU A 268 -6.57 5.81 -8.32
CA LEU A 268 -7.82 5.07 -8.13
C LEU A 268 -7.58 3.56 -8.26
N TYR A 269 -6.79 3.13 -9.24
CA TYR A 269 -6.43 1.73 -9.44
C TYR A 269 -5.65 1.15 -8.26
N LEU A 270 -4.63 1.86 -7.77
CA LEU A 270 -3.84 1.39 -6.62
C LEU A 270 -4.68 1.33 -5.34
N LEU A 271 -5.53 2.32 -5.11
CA LEU A 271 -6.43 2.32 -3.95
C LEU A 271 -7.45 1.19 -4.03
N ALA A 272 -7.98 0.93 -5.23
CA ALA A 272 -8.86 -0.21 -5.47
C ALA A 272 -8.14 -1.55 -5.23
N GLN A 273 -6.86 -1.65 -5.59
CA GLN A 273 -6.06 -2.84 -5.30
C GLN A 273 -5.88 -3.02 -3.78
N VAL A 274 -5.66 -1.95 -3.02
CA VAL A 274 -5.64 -1.98 -1.55
C VAL A 274 -6.95 -2.56 -1.01
N TYR A 275 -8.09 -2.06 -1.48
CA TYR A 275 -9.40 -2.53 -1.02
C TYR A 275 -9.69 -3.99 -1.45
N ALA A 276 -9.29 -4.37 -2.65
CA ALA A 276 -9.43 -5.76 -3.11
C ALA A 276 -8.60 -6.73 -2.25
N ASP A 277 -7.38 -6.36 -1.90
CA ASP A 277 -6.52 -7.17 -1.04
C ASP A 277 -7.04 -7.26 0.41
N GLN A 278 -7.79 -6.24 0.85
CA GLN A 278 -8.52 -6.23 2.13
C GLN A 278 -9.90 -6.89 2.07
N THR A 279 -10.25 -7.54 0.95
CA THR A 279 -11.59 -8.14 0.72
C THR A 279 -12.77 -7.14 0.73
N ARG A 280 -12.50 -5.84 0.58
CA ARG A 280 -13.48 -4.76 0.45
C ARG A 280 -13.89 -4.59 -1.02
N ALA A 281 -14.54 -5.61 -1.56
CA ALA A 281 -14.80 -5.70 -3.00
C ALA A 281 -15.66 -4.55 -3.54
N VAL A 282 -16.66 -4.08 -2.78
CA VAL A 282 -17.55 -3.00 -3.22
C VAL A 282 -16.82 -1.68 -3.35
N ASP A 283 -15.99 -1.35 -2.35
CA ASP A 283 -15.18 -0.13 -2.38
C ASP A 283 -14.19 -0.18 -3.54
N ALA A 284 -13.59 -1.36 -3.79
CA ALA A 284 -12.70 -1.57 -4.92
C ALA A 284 -13.41 -1.38 -6.27
N LEU A 285 -14.63 -1.91 -6.42
CA LEU A 285 -15.41 -1.79 -7.66
C LEU A 285 -15.81 -0.34 -7.95
N ASP A 286 -16.24 0.43 -6.94
CA ASP A 286 -16.58 1.85 -7.10
C ASP A 286 -15.39 2.66 -7.67
N LEU A 287 -14.19 2.45 -7.10
CA LEU A 287 -12.98 3.11 -7.59
C LEU A 287 -12.57 2.65 -8.99
N LEU A 288 -12.69 1.34 -9.27
CA LEU A 288 -12.31 0.78 -10.57
C LEU A 288 -13.24 1.24 -11.69
N ILE A 289 -14.54 1.39 -11.42
CA ILE A 289 -15.48 1.95 -12.39
C ILE A 289 -15.10 3.40 -12.71
N ARG A 290 -14.76 4.20 -11.70
CA ARG A 290 -14.27 5.56 -11.92
C ARG A 290 -12.96 5.57 -12.71
N ALA A 291 -12.01 4.72 -12.33
CA ALA A 291 -10.74 4.60 -13.05
C ALA A 291 -10.94 4.17 -14.51
N HIS A 292 -11.84 3.22 -14.76
CA HIS A 292 -12.15 2.75 -16.11
C HIS A 292 -12.82 3.83 -16.96
N LYS A 293 -13.71 4.67 -16.39
CA LYS A 293 -14.28 5.82 -17.10
C LYS A 293 -13.21 6.84 -17.52
N LEU A 294 -12.19 7.05 -16.69
CA LEU A 294 -11.08 7.98 -16.96
C LEU A 294 -10.06 7.40 -17.97
N ALA A 295 -9.84 6.10 -17.90
CA ALA A 295 -8.85 5.40 -18.73
C ALA A 295 -9.44 4.10 -19.32
N PRO A 296 -10.41 4.18 -20.27
CA PRO A 296 -11.16 3.01 -20.75
C PRO A 296 -10.30 2.02 -21.55
N GLN A 297 -9.12 2.43 -22.01
CA GLN A 297 -8.20 1.57 -22.75
C GLN A 297 -7.09 0.98 -21.85
N ASN A 298 -7.10 1.27 -20.56
CA ASN A 298 -6.11 0.70 -19.65
C ASN A 298 -6.49 -0.73 -19.29
N THR A 299 -5.78 -1.68 -19.91
CA THR A 299 -6.06 -3.11 -19.74
C THR A 299 -5.77 -3.64 -18.33
N ASP A 300 -4.96 -2.97 -17.53
CA ASP A 300 -4.71 -3.36 -16.13
C ASP A 300 -5.93 -3.01 -15.25
N ILE A 301 -6.53 -1.84 -15.49
CA ILE A 301 -7.79 -1.44 -14.83
C ILE A 301 -8.92 -2.39 -15.23
N ILE A 302 -9.06 -2.67 -16.53
CA ILE A 302 -10.07 -3.62 -17.06
C ILE A 302 -9.90 -4.98 -16.37
N PHE A 303 -8.70 -5.50 -16.33
CA PHE A 303 -8.41 -6.80 -15.73
C PHE A 303 -8.75 -6.85 -14.24
N LEU A 304 -8.35 -5.82 -13.48
CA LEU A 304 -8.63 -5.79 -12.04
C LEU A 304 -10.13 -5.64 -11.77
N LEU A 305 -10.82 -4.79 -12.55
CA LEU A 305 -12.28 -4.62 -12.46
C LEU A 305 -13.00 -5.95 -12.72
N ALA A 306 -12.64 -6.64 -13.81
CA ALA A 306 -13.20 -7.95 -14.11
C ALA A 306 -12.89 -8.97 -12.99
N ARG A 307 -11.65 -9.03 -12.49
CA ARG A 307 -11.26 -9.96 -11.41
C ARG A 307 -12.02 -9.73 -10.11
N VAL A 308 -12.19 -8.46 -9.71
CA VAL A 308 -12.95 -8.14 -8.50
C VAL A 308 -14.43 -8.50 -8.70
N SER A 309 -15.00 -8.25 -9.89
CA SER A 309 -16.37 -8.70 -10.24
C SER A 309 -16.51 -10.22 -10.17
N MET A 310 -15.56 -10.96 -10.75
CA MET A 310 -15.54 -12.43 -10.69
C MET A 310 -15.45 -12.95 -9.26
N SER A 311 -14.70 -12.29 -8.37
CA SER A 311 -14.59 -12.67 -6.96
C SER A 311 -15.91 -12.56 -6.21
N GLN A 312 -16.84 -11.77 -6.72
CA GLN A 312 -18.20 -11.60 -6.22
C GLN A 312 -19.23 -12.40 -7.02
N ASN A 313 -18.77 -13.34 -7.86
CA ASN A 313 -19.58 -14.18 -8.76
C ASN A 313 -20.30 -13.43 -9.89
N TYR A 314 -19.93 -12.19 -10.20
CA TYR A 314 -20.49 -11.43 -11.32
C TYR A 314 -19.73 -11.72 -12.62
N PHE A 315 -19.75 -12.99 -13.05
CA PHE A 315 -19.03 -13.46 -14.24
C PHE A 315 -19.58 -12.88 -15.53
N GLU A 316 -20.91 -12.69 -15.62
CA GLU A 316 -21.56 -12.12 -16.81
C GLU A 316 -21.13 -10.67 -17.06
N ASP A 317 -20.96 -9.89 -16.01
CA ASP A 317 -20.46 -8.50 -16.10
C ASP A 317 -18.97 -8.43 -16.45
N ALA A 318 -18.18 -9.43 -16.04
CA ALA A 318 -16.76 -9.50 -16.34
C ALA A 318 -16.50 -9.81 -17.84
N ILE A 319 -17.38 -10.59 -18.49
CA ILE A 319 -17.21 -11.02 -19.89
C ILE A 319 -17.01 -9.82 -20.85
N PRO A 320 -17.92 -8.84 -20.96
CA PRO A 320 -17.77 -7.73 -21.90
C PRO A 320 -16.53 -6.86 -21.61
N LEU A 321 -16.13 -6.72 -20.34
CA LEU A 321 -14.90 -6.03 -19.98
C LEU A 321 -13.67 -6.76 -20.52
N LEU A 322 -13.59 -8.07 -20.27
CA LEU A 322 -12.46 -8.89 -20.72
C LEU A 322 -12.39 -8.97 -22.25
N GLU A 323 -13.53 -9.09 -22.93
CA GLU A 323 -13.60 -9.00 -24.38
C GLU A 323 -13.08 -7.65 -24.91
N SER A 324 -13.44 -6.54 -24.23
CA SER A 324 -12.93 -5.21 -24.59
C SER A 324 -11.42 -5.10 -24.37
N GLY A 325 -10.91 -5.65 -23.27
CA GLY A 325 -9.49 -5.70 -22.96
C GLY A 325 -8.69 -6.49 -23.98
N LEU A 326 -9.22 -7.61 -24.47
CA LEU A 326 -8.59 -8.43 -25.50
C LEU A 326 -8.61 -7.79 -26.90
N LYS A 327 -9.57 -6.91 -27.19
CA LYS A 327 -9.51 -6.09 -28.41
C LYS A 327 -8.33 -5.12 -28.38
N ILE A 328 -7.93 -4.64 -27.20
CA ILE A 328 -6.80 -3.72 -27.01
C ILE A 328 -5.48 -4.50 -26.95
N ALA A 329 -5.46 -5.62 -26.22
CA ALA A 329 -4.28 -6.44 -25.98
C ALA A 329 -4.55 -7.93 -26.31
N PRO A 330 -4.57 -8.32 -27.60
CA PRO A 330 -5.01 -9.65 -28.04
C PRO A 330 -4.13 -10.82 -27.57
N GLN A 331 -2.91 -10.57 -27.10
CA GLN A 331 -1.98 -11.60 -26.64
C GLN A 331 -1.83 -11.64 -25.11
N ARG A 332 -2.70 -10.94 -24.39
CA ARG A 332 -2.61 -10.85 -22.96
C ARG A 332 -3.18 -12.09 -22.27
N VAL A 333 -2.26 -12.93 -21.78
CA VAL A 333 -2.52 -14.27 -21.23
C VAL A 333 -3.52 -14.25 -20.06
N ASP A 334 -3.39 -13.29 -19.16
CA ASP A 334 -4.26 -13.17 -17.98
C ASP A 334 -5.70 -12.78 -18.34
N LEU A 335 -5.91 -11.99 -19.39
CA LEU A 335 -7.25 -11.66 -19.91
C LEU A 335 -7.92 -12.89 -20.54
N HIS A 336 -7.21 -13.68 -21.34
CA HIS A 336 -7.75 -14.93 -21.91
C HIS A 336 -8.11 -15.94 -20.82
N ALA A 337 -7.25 -16.09 -19.81
CA ALA A 337 -7.53 -16.95 -18.67
C ALA A 337 -8.79 -16.52 -17.91
N ALA A 338 -8.93 -15.22 -17.62
CA ALA A 338 -10.07 -14.67 -16.89
C ALA A 338 -11.37 -14.75 -17.74
N LEU A 339 -11.30 -14.49 -19.04
CA LEU A 339 -12.45 -14.60 -19.94
C LEU A 339 -12.93 -16.05 -20.06
N GLY A 340 -12.00 -17.00 -20.27
CA GLY A 340 -12.33 -18.42 -20.29
C GLY A 340 -12.94 -18.90 -18.97
N GLU A 341 -12.40 -18.45 -17.84
CA GLU A 341 -12.96 -18.75 -16.51
C GLU A 341 -14.37 -18.14 -16.34
N SER A 342 -14.58 -16.91 -16.79
CA SER A 342 -15.89 -16.25 -16.75
C SER A 342 -16.92 -16.99 -17.61
N TYR A 343 -16.58 -17.40 -18.82
CA TYR A 343 -17.44 -18.23 -19.65
C TYR A 343 -17.74 -19.59 -19.01
N PHE A 344 -16.73 -20.23 -18.43
CA PHE A 344 -16.90 -21.52 -17.75
C PHE A 344 -17.87 -21.41 -16.57
N MET A 345 -17.67 -20.42 -15.69
CA MET A 345 -18.51 -20.19 -14.52
C MET A 345 -19.93 -19.72 -14.87
N SER A 346 -20.11 -19.08 -16.03
CA SER A 346 -21.43 -18.72 -16.59
C SER A 346 -22.10 -19.87 -17.35
N GLY A 347 -21.56 -21.09 -17.32
CA GLY A 347 -22.12 -22.26 -18.00
C GLY A 347 -21.92 -22.29 -19.53
N LYS A 348 -21.10 -21.38 -20.10
CA LYS A 348 -20.80 -21.25 -21.53
C LYS A 348 -19.52 -22.04 -21.87
N ALA A 349 -19.55 -23.35 -21.58
CA ALA A 349 -18.34 -24.20 -21.60
C ALA A 349 -17.68 -24.28 -23.01
N GLU A 350 -18.43 -24.22 -24.10
CA GLU A 350 -17.90 -24.21 -25.47
C GLU A 350 -17.07 -22.94 -25.71
N ARG A 351 -17.57 -21.77 -25.32
CA ARG A 351 -16.82 -20.50 -25.41
C ARG A 351 -15.59 -20.50 -24.55
N ALA A 352 -15.68 -21.06 -23.34
CA ALA A 352 -14.53 -21.24 -22.47
C ALA A 352 -13.44 -22.07 -23.14
N ILE A 353 -13.81 -23.17 -23.85
CA ILE A 353 -12.86 -23.99 -24.58
C ILE A 353 -12.16 -23.21 -25.70
N GLU A 354 -12.87 -22.33 -26.42
CA GLU A 354 -12.25 -21.49 -27.44
C GLU A 354 -11.21 -20.56 -26.89
N GLU A 355 -11.52 -19.88 -25.78
CA GLU A 355 -10.57 -19.00 -25.09
C GLU A 355 -9.38 -19.78 -24.51
N PHE A 356 -9.63 -20.94 -23.91
CA PHE A 356 -8.56 -21.76 -23.37
C PHE A 356 -7.70 -22.42 -24.47
N LYS A 357 -8.19 -22.63 -25.68
CA LYS A 357 -7.34 -23.00 -26.84
C LYS A 357 -6.36 -21.88 -27.17
N THR A 358 -6.83 -20.63 -27.20
CA THR A 358 -5.95 -19.47 -27.41
C THR A 358 -4.96 -19.34 -26.28
N LEU A 359 -5.42 -19.47 -25.03
CA LEU A 359 -4.56 -19.46 -23.85
C LEU A 359 -3.45 -20.52 -23.95
N LEU A 360 -3.77 -21.75 -24.36
CA LEU A 360 -2.78 -22.82 -24.53
C LEU A 360 -1.74 -22.55 -25.61
N GLN A 361 -2.07 -21.78 -26.65
CA GLN A 361 -1.10 -21.35 -27.66
C GLN A 361 -0.15 -20.30 -27.11
N LEU A 362 -0.64 -19.40 -26.26
CA LEU A 362 0.13 -18.33 -25.67
C LEU A 362 0.94 -18.78 -24.43
N ASP A 363 0.35 -19.61 -23.59
CA ASP A 363 0.92 -20.13 -22.35
C ASP A 363 0.58 -21.62 -22.16
N PRO A 364 1.39 -22.54 -22.67
CA PRO A 364 1.21 -24.00 -22.49
C PRO A 364 1.62 -24.47 -21.08
N SER A 365 1.08 -23.83 -20.06
CA SER A 365 1.34 -24.13 -18.63
C SER A 365 0.41 -25.24 -18.10
N PRO A 366 0.77 -25.94 -17.00
CA PRO A 366 -0.12 -26.89 -16.33
C PRO A 366 -1.50 -26.33 -16.02
N ARG A 367 -1.57 -25.02 -15.67
CA ARG A 367 -2.83 -24.31 -15.38
C ARG A 367 -3.72 -24.24 -16.62
N SER A 368 -3.16 -23.91 -17.77
CA SER A 368 -3.91 -23.78 -19.02
C SER A 368 -4.46 -25.14 -19.48
N TYR A 369 -3.68 -26.21 -19.32
CA TYR A 369 -4.15 -27.58 -19.54
C TYR A 369 -5.26 -27.98 -18.57
N THR A 370 -5.15 -27.56 -17.30
CA THR A 370 -6.20 -27.82 -16.29
C THR A 370 -7.52 -27.16 -16.68
N PHE A 371 -7.52 -25.91 -17.12
CA PHE A 371 -8.72 -25.21 -17.56
C PHE A 371 -9.40 -25.92 -18.73
N MET A 372 -8.63 -26.36 -19.74
CA MET A 372 -9.15 -27.16 -20.84
C MET A 372 -9.78 -28.47 -20.35
N GLY A 373 -9.05 -29.20 -19.50
CA GLY A 373 -9.53 -30.46 -18.94
C GLY A 373 -10.83 -30.28 -18.14
N LEU A 374 -10.92 -29.23 -17.31
CA LEU A 374 -12.12 -28.89 -16.52
C LEU A 374 -13.32 -28.59 -17.43
N SER A 375 -13.11 -27.85 -18.52
CA SER A 375 -14.18 -27.50 -19.45
C SER A 375 -14.73 -28.76 -20.16
N TYR A 376 -13.87 -29.64 -20.63
CA TYR A 376 -14.30 -30.92 -21.21
C TYR A 376 -14.95 -31.85 -20.16
N ARG A 377 -14.42 -31.89 -18.94
CA ARG A 377 -15.04 -32.64 -17.83
C ARG A 377 -16.46 -32.13 -17.54
N HIS A 378 -16.67 -30.82 -17.52
CA HIS A 378 -17.99 -30.22 -17.31
C HIS A 378 -19.00 -30.62 -18.40
N LEU A 379 -18.55 -30.75 -19.63
CA LEU A 379 -19.36 -31.24 -20.73
C LEU A 379 -19.54 -32.76 -20.74
N GLY A 380 -19.04 -33.51 -19.77
CA GLY A 380 -19.06 -34.96 -19.70
C GLY A 380 -18.14 -35.66 -20.72
N ARG A 381 -17.30 -34.92 -21.43
CA ARG A 381 -16.33 -35.42 -22.38
C ARG A 381 -15.05 -35.86 -21.70
N PHE A 382 -15.15 -36.99 -20.96
CA PHE A 382 -14.10 -37.46 -20.07
C PHE A 382 -12.81 -37.88 -20.78
N ASP A 383 -12.89 -38.39 -22.00
CA ASP A 383 -11.70 -38.82 -22.77
C ASP A 383 -10.85 -37.63 -23.19
N GLU A 384 -11.47 -36.55 -23.64
CA GLU A 384 -10.79 -35.32 -23.98
C GLU A 384 -10.26 -34.64 -22.69
N ALA A 385 -11.05 -34.62 -21.63
CA ALA A 385 -10.61 -34.09 -20.32
C ALA A 385 -9.33 -34.81 -19.84
N ARG A 386 -9.36 -36.17 -19.88
CA ARG A 386 -8.20 -37.00 -19.52
C ARG A 386 -6.96 -36.63 -20.30
N LYS A 387 -7.09 -36.48 -21.63
CA LYS A 387 -5.97 -36.08 -22.49
C LYS A 387 -5.31 -34.78 -22.03
N TYR A 388 -6.12 -33.76 -21.77
CA TYR A 388 -5.59 -32.46 -21.32
C TYR A 388 -4.98 -32.53 -19.93
N PHE A 389 -5.56 -33.24 -18.97
CA PHE A 389 -4.96 -33.44 -17.67
C PHE A 389 -3.64 -34.21 -17.75
N GLN A 390 -3.53 -35.20 -18.64
CA GLN A 390 -2.27 -35.91 -18.89
C GLN A 390 -1.21 -34.98 -19.47
N GLU A 391 -1.53 -34.10 -20.40
CA GLU A 391 -0.58 -33.09 -20.91
C GLU A 391 -0.13 -32.13 -19.80
N GLY A 392 -1.06 -31.72 -18.92
CA GLY A 392 -0.72 -30.93 -17.73
C GLY A 392 0.25 -31.66 -16.82
N LEU A 393 0.05 -32.95 -16.55
CA LEU A 393 0.94 -33.81 -15.75
C LEU A 393 2.28 -34.07 -16.42
N LYS A 394 2.40 -34.07 -17.75
CA LYS A 394 3.70 -34.10 -18.43
C LYS A 394 4.53 -32.84 -18.14
N LYS A 395 3.88 -31.68 -17.94
CA LYS A 395 4.56 -30.44 -17.61
C LYS A 395 4.89 -30.33 -16.12
N ASP A 396 3.98 -30.78 -15.26
CA ASP A 396 4.11 -30.82 -13.81
C ASP A 396 3.52 -32.12 -13.27
N PRO A 397 4.34 -33.17 -13.05
CA PRO A 397 3.88 -34.46 -12.53
C PRO A 397 3.24 -34.42 -11.16
N HIS A 398 3.45 -33.33 -10.41
CA HIS A 398 2.91 -33.10 -9.07
C HIS A 398 1.73 -32.14 -9.04
N ASN A 399 1.15 -31.80 -10.18
CA ASN A 399 0.00 -30.91 -10.25
C ASN A 399 -1.23 -31.53 -9.58
N ALA A 400 -1.52 -31.07 -8.37
CA ALA A 400 -2.61 -31.64 -7.55
C ALA A 400 -3.98 -31.56 -8.23
N SER A 401 -4.24 -30.46 -8.97
CA SER A 401 -5.51 -30.29 -9.70
C SER A 401 -5.69 -31.30 -10.84
N CYS A 402 -4.65 -31.51 -11.64
CA CYS A 402 -4.69 -32.53 -12.69
C CYS A 402 -4.84 -33.95 -12.10
N LEU A 403 -4.08 -34.28 -11.05
CA LEU A 403 -4.17 -35.57 -10.37
C LEU A 403 -5.57 -35.81 -9.80
N PHE A 404 -6.12 -34.81 -9.11
CA PHE A 404 -7.49 -34.89 -8.59
C PHE A 404 -8.52 -35.12 -9.70
N ASN A 405 -8.46 -34.33 -10.79
CA ASN A 405 -9.43 -34.45 -11.88
C ASN A 405 -9.31 -35.75 -12.65
N MET A 406 -8.11 -36.29 -12.76
CA MET A 406 -7.93 -37.66 -13.29
C MET A 406 -8.58 -38.69 -12.35
N GLY A 407 -8.38 -38.57 -11.03
CA GLY A 407 -9.03 -39.44 -10.04
C GLY A 407 -10.56 -39.33 -10.09
N TYR A 408 -11.08 -38.12 -10.25
CA TYR A 408 -12.52 -37.89 -10.38
C TYR A 408 -13.10 -38.60 -11.61
N ILE A 409 -12.38 -38.57 -12.75
CA ILE A 409 -12.81 -39.28 -13.97
C ILE A 409 -12.80 -40.80 -13.73
N GLU A 410 -11.74 -41.34 -13.09
CA GLU A 410 -11.64 -42.78 -12.78
C GLU A 410 -12.77 -43.22 -11.83
N GLU A 411 -13.10 -42.40 -10.82
CA GLU A 411 -14.20 -42.68 -9.90
C GLU A 411 -15.53 -42.76 -10.65
N ARG A 412 -15.83 -41.78 -11.52
CA ARG A 412 -17.03 -41.78 -12.34
C ARG A 412 -17.16 -42.96 -13.30
N GLN A 413 -16.05 -43.57 -13.70
CA GLN A 413 -15.97 -44.76 -14.51
C GLN A 413 -16.00 -46.05 -13.69
N GLY A 414 -16.10 -45.98 -12.35
CA GLY A 414 -16.13 -47.12 -11.43
C GLY A 414 -14.74 -47.68 -11.09
N ASN A 415 -13.67 -47.04 -11.49
CA ASN A 415 -12.30 -47.47 -11.21
C ASN A 415 -11.83 -46.95 -9.83
N HIS A 416 -12.55 -47.30 -8.77
CA HIS A 416 -12.34 -46.74 -7.42
C HIS A 416 -10.90 -46.88 -6.89
N ALA A 417 -10.25 -48.02 -7.13
CA ALA A 417 -8.85 -48.22 -6.68
C ALA A 417 -7.88 -47.22 -7.35
N ARG A 418 -8.05 -46.96 -8.62
CA ARG A 418 -7.24 -45.98 -9.35
C ARG A 418 -7.58 -44.56 -8.95
N ALA A 419 -8.85 -44.24 -8.74
CA ALA A 419 -9.30 -42.96 -8.21
C ALA A 419 -8.68 -42.66 -6.86
N GLU A 420 -8.68 -43.63 -5.95
CA GLU A 420 -8.05 -43.52 -4.65
C GLU A 420 -6.56 -43.19 -4.73
N GLU A 421 -5.84 -43.92 -5.58
CA GLU A 421 -4.41 -43.69 -5.78
C GLU A 421 -4.13 -42.25 -6.25
N LEU A 422 -4.91 -41.77 -7.21
CA LEU A 422 -4.77 -40.43 -7.77
C LEU A 422 -5.14 -39.33 -6.73
N PHE A 423 -6.19 -39.50 -5.95
CA PHE A 423 -6.53 -38.58 -4.86
C PHE A 423 -5.44 -38.53 -3.79
N GLN A 424 -4.86 -39.67 -3.43
CA GLN A 424 -3.72 -39.71 -2.52
C GLN A 424 -2.47 -39.04 -3.12
N GLN A 425 -2.24 -39.17 -4.42
CA GLN A 425 -1.15 -38.44 -5.10
C GLN A 425 -1.41 -36.94 -5.06
N ALA A 426 -2.64 -36.48 -5.32
CA ALA A 426 -3.02 -35.08 -5.21
C ALA A 426 -2.78 -34.55 -3.80
N LEU A 427 -3.13 -35.29 -2.76
CA LEU A 427 -2.91 -34.91 -1.36
C LEU A 427 -1.44 -34.97 -0.92
N ARG A 428 -0.60 -35.78 -1.56
CA ARG A 428 0.85 -35.73 -1.35
C ARG A 428 1.45 -34.45 -1.94
N SER A 429 0.93 -34.01 -3.07
CA SER A 429 1.36 -32.77 -3.73
C SER A 429 0.82 -31.51 -3.05
N ASN A 430 -0.42 -31.54 -2.62
CA ASN A 430 -1.06 -30.50 -1.83
C ASN A 430 -1.90 -31.13 -0.71
N PRO A 431 -1.38 -31.17 0.53
CA PRO A 431 -2.08 -31.78 1.67
C PRO A 431 -3.44 -31.17 2.02
N ASP A 432 -3.64 -29.93 1.61
CA ASP A 432 -4.84 -29.12 1.90
C ASP A 432 -5.78 -28.99 0.68
N TYR A 433 -5.62 -29.87 -0.31
CA TYR A 433 -6.51 -29.90 -1.48
C TYR A 433 -7.90 -30.41 -1.09
N SER A 434 -8.83 -29.46 -0.84
CA SER A 434 -10.13 -29.71 -0.23
C SER A 434 -10.96 -30.75 -1.00
N GLU A 435 -11.01 -30.66 -2.31
CA GLU A 435 -11.80 -31.57 -3.14
C GLU A 435 -11.29 -33.01 -3.07
N ALA A 436 -9.97 -33.20 -3.01
CA ALA A 436 -9.39 -34.53 -2.88
C ALA A 436 -9.66 -35.13 -1.48
N LEU A 437 -9.61 -34.29 -0.43
CA LEU A 437 -9.98 -34.73 0.92
C LEU A 437 -11.44 -35.21 0.98
N LEU A 438 -12.35 -34.47 0.34
CA LEU A 438 -13.77 -34.81 0.33
C LEU A 438 -14.06 -36.11 -0.46
N GLU A 439 -13.49 -36.22 -1.68
CA GLU A 439 -13.75 -37.40 -2.51
C GLU A 439 -13.10 -38.66 -1.94
N LEU A 440 -11.89 -38.54 -1.37
CA LEU A 440 -11.26 -39.66 -0.69
C LEU A 440 -12.07 -40.07 0.56
N ALA A 441 -12.62 -39.11 1.31
CA ALA A 441 -13.53 -39.41 2.42
C ALA A 441 -14.79 -40.12 1.94
N ASN A 442 -15.37 -39.71 0.81
CA ASN A 442 -16.54 -40.39 0.21
C ASN A 442 -16.22 -41.85 -0.12
N LEU A 443 -15.04 -42.15 -0.72
CA LEU A 443 -14.59 -43.51 -0.97
C LEU A 443 -14.44 -44.32 0.33
N ARG A 444 -13.87 -43.71 1.39
CA ARG A 444 -13.73 -44.35 2.71
C ARG A 444 -15.07 -44.65 3.35
N ILE A 445 -16.07 -43.76 3.19
CA ILE A 445 -17.44 -44.02 3.65
C ILE A 445 -18.03 -45.22 2.92
N ALA A 446 -17.88 -45.28 1.57
CA ALA A 446 -18.37 -46.39 0.75
C ALA A 446 -17.75 -47.74 1.15
N ASP A 447 -16.45 -47.73 1.48
CA ASP A 447 -15.69 -48.90 1.93
C ASP A 447 -15.92 -49.24 3.41
N LYS A 448 -16.76 -48.47 4.15
CA LYS A 448 -17.00 -48.58 5.58
C LYS A 448 -15.78 -48.36 6.47
N ARG A 449 -14.76 -47.62 5.96
CA ARG A 449 -13.56 -47.20 6.70
C ARG A 449 -13.84 -45.87 7.38
N LEU A 450 -14.77 -45.89 8.34
CA LEU A 450 -15.39 -44.68 8.88
C LEU A 450 -14.44 -43.80 9.68
N GLU A 451 -13.47 -44.39 10.40
CA GLU A 451 -12.45 -43.64 11.15
C GLU A 451 -11.60 -42.80 10.23
N GLU A 452 -11.12 -43.40 9.14
CA GLU A 452 -10.31 -42.68 8.12
C GLU A 452 -11.11 -41.60 7.40
N ALA A 453 -12.39 -41.88 7.14
CA ALA A 453 -13.31 -40.88 6.58
C ALA A 453 -13.47 -39.67 7.53
N ALA A 454 -13.63 -39.94 8.83
CA ALA A 454 -13.75 -38.87 9.82
C ALA A 454 -12.48 -37.99 9.86
N ASP A 455 -11.30 -38.60 9.80
CA ASP A 455 -10.02 -37.84 9.80
C ASP A 455 -9.87 -36.97 8.55
N LEU A 456 -10.21 -37.51 7.39
CA LEU A 456 -10.21 -36.74 6.14
C LEU A 456 -11.22 -35.59 6.18
N LEU A 457 -12.43 -35.82 6.67
CA LEU A 457 -13.47 -34.80 6.80
C LEU A 457 -13.08 -33.73 7.82
N ARG A 458 -12.43 -34.07 8.94
CA ARG A 458 -11.89 -33.08 9.91
C ARG A 458 -10.82 -32.19 9.26
N ARG A 459 -10.00 -32.73 8.35
CA ARG A 459 -9.06 -31.91 7.57
C ARG A 459 -9.81 -31.05 6.56
N TYR A 460 -10.78 -31.62 5.84
CA TYR A 460 -11.59 -30.90 4.87
C TYR A 460 -12.25 -29.66 5.44
N VAL A 461 -12.93 -29.79 6.60
CA VAL A 461 -13.67 -28.66 7.22
C VAL A 461 -12.76 -27.52 7.71
N LYS A 462 -11.47 -27.80 7.93
CA LYS A 462 -10.48 -26.77 8.29
C LYS A 462 -10.00 -25.95 7.10
N VAL A 463 -9.95 -26.54 5.91
CA VAL A 463 -9.35 -25.92 4.73
C VAL A 463 -10.38 -25.47 3.69
N SER A 464 -11.60 -26.00 3.73
CA SER A 464 -12.65 -25.69 2.77
C SER A 464 -13.32 -24.35 3.08
N ARG A 465 -13.46 -23.51 2.05
CA ARG A 465 -14.26 -22.27 2.13
C ARG A 465 -15.76 -22.53 2.30
N ASN A 466 -16.24 -23.67 1.82
CA ASN A 466 -17.64 -24.12 1.98
C ASN A 466 -17.67 -25.40 2.83
N ALA A 467 -17.42 -25.23 4.11
CA ALA A 467 -17.31 -26.34 5.03
C ALA A 467 -18.65 -26.96 5.46
N ALA A 468 -19.80 -26.32 5.19
CA ALA A 468 -21.11 -26.76 5.67
C ALA A 468 -21.40 -28.22 5.29
N ALA A 469 -21.28 -28.58 4.02
CA ALA A 469 -21.51 -29.97 3.57
C ALA A 469 -20.53 -30.96 4.22
N GLY A 470 -19.31 -30.52 4.51
CA GLY A 470 -18.30 -31.31 5.20
C GLY A 470 -18.69 -31.60 6.66
N TYR A 471 -19.15 -30.60 7.39
CA TYR A 471 -19.63 -30.76 8.76
C TYR A 471 -20.84 -31.71 8.83
N TYR A 472 -21.78 -31.61 7.88
CA TYR A 472 -22.90 -32.56 7.81
C TYR A 472 -22.41 -34.01 7.61
N LYS A 473 -21.50 -34.22 6.61
CA LYS A 473 -20.94 -35.55 6.35
C LYS A 473 -20.13 -36.06 7.55
N LEU A 474 -19.33 -35.22 8.18
CA LEU A 474 -18.57 -35.59 9.39
C LEU A 474 -19.50 -36.01 10.51
N ALA A 475 -20.54 -35.24 10.77
CA ALA A 475 -21.52 -35.60 11.80
C ALA A 475 -22.22 -36.94 11.51
N MET A 476 -22.53 -37.25 10.25
CA MET A 476 -23.13 -38.54 9.88
C MET A 476 -22.14 -39.69 10.09
N VAL A 477 -20.85 -39.50 9.75
CA VAL A 477 -19.80 -40.49 9.98
C VAL A 477 -19.59 -40.70 11.51
N GLU A 478 -19.48 -39.62 12.28
CA GLU A 478 -19.31 -39.66 13.74
C GLU A 478 -20.51 -40.34 14.43
N ARG A 479 -21.72 -40.09 13.93
CA ARG A 479 -22.92 -40.82 14.41
C ARG A 479 -22.81 -42.32 14.16
N SER A 480 -22.30 -42.71 12.98
CA SER A 480 -22.09 -44.13 12.63
C SER A 480 -20.98 -44.78 13.47
N LEU A 481 -20.04 -43.99 13.96
CA LEU A 481 -18.99 -44.38 14.91
C LEU A 481 -19.42 -44.31 16.38
N HIS A 482 -20.71 -44.07 16.65
CA HIS A 482 -21.27 -43.87 17.97
C HIS A 482 -20.70 -42.69 18.77
N GLN A 483 -20.07 -41.74 18.12
CA GLN A 483 -19.52 -40.51 18.71
C GLN A 483 -20.59 -39.39 18.75
N LEU A 484 -21.66 -39.66 19.49
CA LEU A 484 -22.90 -38.83 19.46
C LEU A 484 -22.65 -37.36 19.85
N ALA A 485 -21.78 -37.12 20.84
CA ALA A 485 -21.49 -35.75 21.28
C ALA A 485 -20.70 -34.94 20.23
N ALA A 486 -19.80 -35.57 19.50
CA ALA A 486 -19.09 -34.95 18.37
C ALA A 486 -20.04 -34.67 17.20
N ALA A 487 -20.84 -35.70 16.83
CA ALA A 487 -21.84 -35.57 15.78
C ALA A 487 -22.83 -34.41 16.03
N GLN A 488 -23.27 -34.23 17.27
CA GLN A 488 -24.18 -33.13 17.61
C GLN A 488 -23.51 -31.76 17.51
N ARG A 489 -22.24 -31.65 17.92
CA ARG A 489 -21.48 -30.39 17.75
C ARG A 489 -21.34 -30.01 16.27
N ASP A 490 -20.98 -30.97 15.43
CA ASP A 490 -20.76 -30.72 14.01
C ASP A 490 -22.08 -30.47 13.26
N LEU A 491 -23.19 -31.05 13.68
CA LEU A 491 -24.52 -30.68 13.20
C LEU A 491 -24.92 -29.27 13.58
N ASN A 492 -24.58 -28.81 14.76
CA ASN A 492 -24.83 -27.41 15.15
C ASN A 492 -24.01 -26.44 14.29
N VAL A 493 -22.73 -26.75 14.05
CA VAL A 493 -21.89 -25.94 13.14
C VAL A 493 -22.47 -25.94 11.72
N PHE A 494 -22.86 -27.10 11.19
CA PHE A 494 -23.55 -27.20 9.90
C PHE A 494 -24.80 -26.33 9.85
N GLN A 495 -25.64 -26.35 10.86
CA GLN A 495 -26.87 -25.56 10.93
C GLN A 495 -26.56 -24.05 10.93
N THR A 496 -25.50 -23.63 11.63
CA THR A 496 -25.05 -22.24 11.63
C THR A 496 -24.56 -21.82 10.24
N LEU A 497 -23.63 -22.59 9.67
CA LEU A 497 -23.08 -22.29 8.36
C LEU A 497 -24.11 -22.35 7.22
N SER A 498 -25.15 -23.23 7.36
CA SER A 498 -26.22 -23.33 6.37
C SER A 498 -27.23 -22.19 6.45
N LYS A 499 -27.38 -21.56 7.60
CA LYS A 499 -28.20 -20.35 7.74
C LYS A 499 -27.47 -19.13 7.18
N ASP A 500 -26.15 -19.11 7.29
CA ASP A 500 -25.30 -18.01 6.78
C ASP A 500 -25.04 -18.09 5.25
N ALA A 501 -25.49 -19.15 4.58
CA ALA A 501 -25.42 -19.30 3.12
C ALA A 501 -26.46 -18.39 2.43
N SER A 502 -26.42 -17.10 2.73
CA SER A 502 -27.17 -16.07 2.00
C SER A 502 -26.64 -15.92 0.58
N PRO A 503 -27.50 -15.68 -0.43
CA PRO A 503 -27.02 -15.17 -1.71
C PRO A 503 -26.19 -13.92 -1.42
N GLY A 504 -25.06 -13.78 -2.13
CA GLY A 504 -24.11 -12.69 -1.88
C GLY A 504 -24.79 -11.32 -1.72
N PRO A 505 -24.12 -10.35 -1.10
CA PRO A 505 -24.73 -9.14 -0.54
C PRO A 505 -25.46 -8.23 -1.55
N TYR A 506 -25.39 -8.56 -2.84
CA TYR A 506 -25.98 -7.74 -3.89
C TYR A 506 -26.78 -8.58 -4.90
N PRO A 507 -28.13 -8.56 -4.85
CA PRO A 507 -29.00 -9.33 -5.74
C PRO A 507 -29.24 -8.68 -7.11
N TYR A 508 -28.32 -7.85 -7.60
CA TYR A 508 -28.52 -7.07 -8.83
C TYR A 508 -28.11 -7.84 -10.08
N GLN A 509 -29.00 -7.87 -11.07
CA GLN A 509 -28.72 -8.46 -12.38
C GLN A 509 -27.67 -7.69 -13.17
N HIS A 510 -27.49 -6.39 -12.86
CA HIS A 510 -26.56 -5.48 -13.53
C HIS A 510 -25.76 -4.68 -12.50
N LEU A 511 -24.75 -5.31 -11.94
CA LEU A 511 -23.86 -4.71 -10.92
C LEU A 511 -23.27 -3.37 -11.38
N PHE A 512 -22.83 -3.29 -12.63
CA PHE A 512 -22.18 -2.06 -13.14
C PHE A 512 -23.14 -0.89 -13.29
N ASP A 513 -24.38 -1.13 -13.70
CA ASP A 513 -25.39 -0.07 -13.77
C ASP A 513 -25.71 0.46 -12.38
N TYR A 514 -25.84 -0.44 -11.41
CA TYR A 514 -26.00 -0.09 -10.00
C TYR A 514 -24.83 0.73 -9.47
N LEU A 515 -23.59 0.24 -9.66
CA LEU A 515 -22.40 0.93 -9.16
C LEU A 515 -22.14 2.26 -9.89
N ASN A 516 -22.46 2.35 -11.18
CA ASN A 516 -22.40 3.60 -11.93
C ASN A 516 -23.34 4.65 -11.36
N ASN A 517 -24.58 4.26 -11.06
CA ASN A 517 -25.55 5.14 -10.43
C ASN A 517 -25.10 5.52 -9.01
N ARG A 518 -24.63 4.53 -8.23
CA ARG A 518 -24.13 4.75 -6.87
C ARG A 518 -22.91 5.69 -6.82
N SER A 519 -21.95 5.56 -7.77
CA SER A 519 -20.75 6.39 -7.81
C SER A 519 -21.04 7.87 -8.08
N SER A 520 -22.18 8.17 -8.69
CA SER A 520 -22.64 9.55 -8.94
C SER A 520 -23.30 10.22 -7.73
N LEU A 521 -23.67 9.44 -6.71
CA LEU A 521 -24.36 9.94 -5.52
C LEU A 521 -23.38 10.55 -4.49
N SER A 522 -23.86 11.53 -3.73
CA SER A 522 -23.14 12.01 -2.55
C SER A 522 -23.01 10.89 -1.49
N PRO A 523 -22.04 10.95 -0.56
CA PRO A 523 -21.89 9.94 0.49
C PRO A 523 -23.17 9.70 1.30
N ARG A 524 -23.91 10.76 1.62
CA ARG A 524 -25.19 10.67 2.33
C ARG A 524 -26.26 9.97 1.48
N ALA A 525 -26.38 10.34 0.20
CA ALA A 525 -27.36 9.74 -0.70
C ALA A 525 -27.05 8.24 -0.95
N ARG A 526 -25.77 7.85 -0.96
CA ARG A 526 -25.37 6.42 -1.00
C ARG A 526 -25.86 5.68 0.24
N THR A 527 -25.68 6.26 1.42
CA THR A 527 -26.14 5.65 2.67
C THR A 527 -27.66 5.57 2.75
N GLU A 528 -28.38 6.53 2.20
CA GLU A 528 -29.86 6.51 2.10
C GLU A 528 -30.33 5.43 1.09
N LEU A 529 -29.59 5.19 0.02
CA LEU A 529 -29.83 4.08 -0.90
C LEU A 529 -29.59 2.74 -0.21
N ASP A 530 -28.46 2.58 0.50
CA ASP A 530 -28.14 1.38 1.28
C ASP A 530 -29.25 1.09 2.30
N LEU A 531 -29.81 2.11 2.94
CA LEU A 531 -30.93 1.97 3.87
C LEU A 531 -32.16 1.37 3.18
N THR A 532 -32.51 1.87 2.00
CA THR A 532 -33.67 1.39 1.24
C THR A 532 -33.50 -0.07 0.88
N GLU A 533 -32.33 -0.44 0.34
CA GLU A 533 -32.01 -1.78 -0.10
C GLU A 533 -31.99 -2.79 1.05
N LEU A 534 -31.33 -2.44 2.17
CA LEU A 534 -31.33 -3.26 3.37
C LEU A 534 -32.74 -3.45 3.95
N THR A 535 -33.57 -2.43 3.89
CA THR A 535 -34.95 -2.51 4.36
C THR A 535 -35.76 -3.49 3.52
N GLU A 536 -35.62 -3.45 2.18
CA GLU A 536 -36.26 -4.40 1.27
C GLU A 536 -35.74 -5.84 1.47
N GLN A 537 -34.42 -6.00 1.67
CA GLN A 537 -33.81 -7.30 1.94
C GLN A 537 -34.36 -7.92 3.22
N ILE A 538 -34.43 -7.15 4.29
CA ILE A 538 -34.97 -7.58 5.59
C ILE A 538 -36.47 -7.89 5.52
N GLN A 539 -37.25 -7.24 4.64
CA GLN A 539 -38.64 -7.65 4.41
C GLN A 539 -38.73 -9.07 3.82
N LYS A 540 -37.77 -9.47 2.99
CA LYS A 540 -37.73 -10.81 2.40
C LYS A 540 -37.16 -11.85 3.37
N HIS A 541 -36.18 -11.46 4.17
CA HIS A 541 -35.46 -12.31 5.11
C HIS A 541 -35.38 -11.66 6.50
N PRO A 542 -36.47 -11.64 7.26
CA PRO A 542 -36.62 -10.77 8.44
C PRO A 542 -35.70 -11.10 9.62
N ASP A 543 -35.15 -12.30 9.70
CA ASP A 543 -34.43 -12.79 10.88
C ASP A 543 -32.97 -13.10 10.60
N GLN A 544 -32.35 -12.38 9.63
CA GLN A 544 -30.92 -12.49 9.36
C GLN A 544 -30.11 -11.53 10.23
N PRO A 545 -29.27 -12.04 11.16
CA PRO A 545 -28.51 -11.18 12.05
C PRO A 545 -27.56 -10.21 11.33
N GLN A 546 -26.94 -10.66 10.24
CA GLN A 546 -26.03 -9.85 9.44
C GLN A 546 -26.72 -8.62 8.83
N ASP A 547 -27.91 -8.80 8.26
CA ASP A 547 -28.65 -7.71 7.62
C ASP A 547 -29.13 -6.70 8.66
N LEU A 548 -29.59 -7.18 9.83
CA LEU A 548 -29.98 -6.31 10.95
C LEU A 548 -28.78 -5.53 11.50
N TYR A 549 -27.58 -6.14 11.57
CA TYR A 549 -26.37 -5.44 11.96
C TYR A 549 -26.02 -4.31 10.98
N LEU A 550 -26.03 -4.61 9.68
CA LEU A 550 -25.79 -3.62 8.62
C LEU A 550 -26.83 -2.52 8.61
N LEU A 551 -28.10 -2.84 8.85
CA LEU A 551 -29.17 -1.86 8.96
C LEU A 551 -28.97 -0.95 10.18
N ALA A 552 -28.58 -1.49 11.32
CA ALA A 552 -28.27 -0.70 12.51
C ALA A 552 -27.09 0.25 12.24
N GLU A 553 -26.01 -0.24 11.61
CA GLU A 553 -24.87 0.60 11.22
C GLU A 553 -25.31 1.72 10.24
N THR A 554 -26.17 1.40 9.28
CA THR A 554 -26.67 2.37 8.31
C THR A 554 -27.53 3.45 8.97
N TYR A 555 -28.38 3.08 9.94
CA TYR A 555 -29.11 4.06 10.74
C TYR A 555 -28.19 4.94 11.56
N LEU A 556 -27.11 4.39 12.14
CA LEU A 556 -26.12 5.17 12.89
C LEU A 556 -25.36 6.16 11.97
N LYS A 557 -24.97 5.74 10.77
CA LYS A 557 -24.38 6.62 9.74
C LYS A 557 -25.29 7.79 9.39
N LEU A 558 -26.60 7.58 9.39
CA LEU A 558 -27.59 8.62 9.11
C LEU A 558 -28.06 9.38 10.37
N ALA A 559 -27.44 9.15 11.52
CA ALA A 559 -27.81 9.71 12.83
C ALA A 559 -29.27 9.41 13.27
N LYS A 560 -29.86 8.32 12.77
CA LYS A 560 -31.21 7.85 13.13
C LYS A 560 -31.13 6.91 14.34
N LEU A 561 -30.82 7.46 15.52
CA LEU A 561 -30.48 6.68 16.73
C LEU A 561 -31.62 5.78 17.20
N GLU A 562 -32.86 6.23 17.18
CA GLU A 562 -33.99 5.44 17.64
C GLU A 562 -34.25 4.21 16.75
N ASP A 563 -34.10 4.37 15.43
CA ASP A 563 -34.26 3.26 14.50
C ASP A 563 -33.09 2.28 14.62
N ALA A 564 -31.87 2.78 14.85
CA ALA A 564 -30.71 1.94 15.14
C ALA A 564 -30.95 1.10 16.42
N ARG A 565 -31.41 1.71 17.52
CA ARG A 565 -31.70 0.99 18.78
C ARG A 565 -32.78 -0.06 18.61
N LYS A 566 -33.88 0.24 17.89
CA LYS A 566 -34.92 -0.75 17.58
C LYS A 566 -34.38 -1.93 16.79
N THR A 567 -33.53 -1.66 15.82
CA THR A 567 -32.92 -2.70 15.00
C THR A 567 -31.94 -3.55 15.81
N ILE A 568 -31.14 -2.95 16.68
CA ILE A 568 -30.25 -3.66 17.61
C ILE A 568 -31.06 -4.49 18.60
N ALA A 569 -32.13 -3.98 19.18
CA ALA A 569 -32.97 -4.75 20.08
C ALA A 569 -33.60 -5.98 19.41
N ARG A 570 -33.94 -5.89 18.13
CA ARG A 570 -34.39 -7.04 17.33
C ARG A 570 -33.26 -8.02 17.09
N LEU A 571 -32.04 -7.52 16.76
CA LEU A 571 -30.86 -8.35 16.59
C LEU A 571 -30.52 -9.12 17.86
N ASP A 572 -30.63 -8.46 19.03
CA ASP A 572 -30.44 -9.10 20.35
C ASP A 572 -31.44 -10.22 20.64
N GLN A 573 -32.69 -10.05 20.22
CA GLN A 573 -33.73 -11.09 20.38
C GLN A 573 -33.41 -12.35 19.56
N ILE A 574 -32.95 -12.16 18.33
CA ILE A 574 -32.65 -13.26 17.41
C ILE A 574 -31.33 -13.94 17.78
N SER A 575 -30.32 -13.17 18.21
CA SER A 575 -28.96 -13.65 18.52
C SER A 575 -28.75 -13.78 20.04
N SER A 576 -29.78 -14.06 20.79
CA SER A 576 -29.69 -14.16 22.25
C SER A 576 -28.64 -15.19 22.68
N GLY A 577 -27.63 -14.72 23.45
CA GLY A 577 -26.53 -15.54 23.96
C GLY A 577 -25.37 -15.75 23.02
N ASP A 578 -25.40 -15.18 21.79
CA ASP A 578 -24.24 -15.18 20.93
C ASP A 578 -23.26 -14.04 21.28
N TYR A 579 -22.15 -14.41 21.94
CA TYR A 579 -21.17 -13.43 22.38
C TYR A 579 -20.53 -12.63 21.23
N ARG A 580 -20.42 -13.21 20.02
CA ARG A 580 -19.82 -12.54 18.86
C ARG A 580 -20.71 -11.40 18.35
N THR A 581 -22.01 -11.65 18.26
CA THR A 581 -22.97 -10.61 17.90
C THR A 581 -22.99 -9.51 18.96
N GLN A 582 -23.00 -9.86 20.26
CA GLN A 582 -22.95 -8.88 21.33
C GLN A 582 -21.67 -8.05 21.30
N THR A 583 -20.51 -8.65 21.05
CA THR A 583 -19.23 -7.94 20.88
C THR A 583 -19.30 -7.01 19.67
N GLY A 584 -19.75 -7.50 18.52
CA GLY A 584 -19.86 -6.71 17.29
C GLY A 584 -20.75 -5.49 17.46
N VAL A 585 -21.90 -5.64 18.09
CA VAL A 585 -22.83 -4.53 18.41
C VAL A 585 -22.18 -3.56 19.39
N GLY A 586 -21.50 -4.05 20.42
CA GLY A 586 -20.76 -3.21 21.38
C GLY A 586 -19.70 -2.36 20.68
N VAL A 587 -18.89 -2.94 19.80
CA VAL A 587 -17.87 -2.22 19.01
C VAL A 587 -18.54 -1.21 18.06
N LEU A 588 -19.63 -1.58 17.41
CA LEU A 588 -20.38 -0.66 16.56
C LEU A 588 -20.86 0.56 17.34
N LEU A 589 -21.51 0.35 18.48
CA LEU A 589 -22.02 1.42 19.34
C LEU A 589 -20.88 2.32 19.88
N ALA A 590 -19.77 1.72 20.29
CA ALA A 590 -18.60 2.45 20.76
C ALA A 590 -18.01 3.35 19.66
N ARG A 591 -17.94 2.87 18.41
CA ARG A 591 -17.52 3.68 17.24
C ARG A 591 -18.39 4.94 17.07
N TYR A 592 -19.69 4.85 17.36
CA TYR A 592 -20.60 5.99 17.31
C TYR A 592 -20.74 6.70 18.66
N ARG A 593 -19.84 6.44 19.63
CA ARG A 593 -19.77 7.08 20.94
C ARG A 593 -21.00 6.84 21.85
N LEU A 594 -21.75 5.81 21.57
CA LEU A 594 -22.87 5.36 22.38
C LEU A 594 -22.37 4.40 23.46
N TYR A 595 -21.45 4.91 24.31
CA TYR A 595 -20.71 4.09 25.27
C TYR A 595 -21.58 3.39 26.30
N ASP A 596 -22.70 3.98 26.71
CA ASP A 596 -23.64 3.33 27.63
C ASP A 596 -24.19 2.04 27.05
N ASP A 597 -24.67 2.13 25.82
CA ASP A 597 -25.24 1.00 25.12
C ASP A 597 -24.14 -0.03 24.80
N ALA A 598 -22.93 0.43 24.40
CA ALA A 598 -21.78 -0.43 24.15
C ALA A 598 -21.35 -1.23 25.37
N ILE A 599 -21.25 -0.59 26.54
CA ILE A 599 -20.90 -1.24 27.82
C ILE A 599 -21.88 -2.35 28.15
N GLN A 600 -23.18 -2.16 27.95
CA GLN A 600 -24.20 -3.19 28.19
C GLN A 600 -23.99 -4.41 27.28
N HIS A 601 -23.69 -4.18 26.02
CA HIS A 601 -23.41 -5.26 25.07
C HIS A 601 -22.11 -6.01 25.37
N PHE A 602 -21.02 -5.31 25.73
CA PHE A 602 -19.78 -5.97 26.17
C PHE A 602 -19.98 -6.78 27.45
N GLN A 603 -20.74 -6.27 28.41
CA GLN A 603 -21.10 -7.05 29.60
C GLN A 603 -21.95 -8.27 29.27
N SER A 604 -22.84 -8.17 28.27
CA SER A 604 -23.64 -9.31 27.80
C SER A 604 -22.75 -10.35 27.09
N ALA A 605 -21.80 -9.88 26.27
CA ALA A 605 -20.81 -10.75 25.64
C ALA A 605 -19.96 -11.50 26.68
N LEU A 606 -19.51 -10.82 27.75
CA LEU A 606 -18.72 -11.45 28.82
C LEU A 606 -19.52 -12.40 29.68
N ARG A 607 -20.85 -12.23 29.82
CA ARG A 607 -21.71 -13.25 30.46
C ARG A 607 -21.75 -14.55 29.66
N ALA A 608 -21.71 -14.46 28.33
CA ALA A 608 -21.72 -15.61 27.44
C ALA A 608 -20.30 -16.23 27.25
N ASN A 609 -19.25 -15.39 27.25
CA ASN A 609 -17.85 -15.83 27.15
C ASN A 609 -16.95 -15.01 28.11
N PRO A 610 -16.82 -15.44 29.38
CA PRO A 610 -16.07 -14.70 30.41
C PRO A 610 -14.57 -14.61 30.17
N ASP A 611 -14.01 -15.47 29.33
CA ASP A 611 -12.56 -15.56 29.10
C ASP A 611 -12.04 -14.74 27.91
N SER A 612 -12.92 -14.02 27.23
CA SER A 612 -12.53 -13.22 26.06
C SER A 612 -11.77 -11.95 26.48
N ASP A 613 -10.47 -11.94 26.30
CA ASP A 613 -9.64 -10.77 26.59
C ASP A 613 -9.95 -9.60 25.66
N ASP A 614 -10.29 -9.84 24.39
CA ASP A 614 -10.70 -8.79 23.45
C ASP A 614 -11.92 -8.02 23.96
N VAL A 615 -12.94 -8.71 24.46
CA VAL A 615 -14.15 -8.07 25.00
C VAL A 615 -13.86 -7.33 26.31
N LYS A 616 -12.96 -7.86 27.16
CA LYS A 616 -12.53 -7.17 28.37
C LYS A 616 -11.75 -5.88 28.05
N PHE A 617 -10.93 -5.93 26.99
CA PHE A 617 -10.22 -4.76 26.48
C PHE A 617 -11.22 -3.72 25.95
N ASP A 618 -12.17 -4.11 25.09
CA ASP A 618 -13.18 -3.23 24.52
C ASP A 618 -14.07 -2.62 25.62
N LEU A 619 -14.42 -3.39 26.65
CA LEU A 619 -15.17 -2.89 27.79
C LEU A 619 -14.33 -1.87 28.60
N THR A 620 -13.05 -2.13 28.76
CA THR A 620 -12.11 -1.20 29.42
C THR A 620 -12.03 0.11 28.67
N ASP A 621 -11.86 0.05 27.34
CA ASP A 621 -11.80 1.24 26.47
C ASP A 621 -13.13 2.01 26.49
N ALA A 622 -14.27 1.32 26.47
CA ALA A 622 -15.59 1.95 26.53
C ALA A 622 -15.79 2.69 27.85
N TYR A 623 -15.39 2.13 29.00
CA TYR A 623 -15.39 2.84 30.27
C TYR A 623 -14.46 4.04 30.28
N PHE A 624 -13.24 3.87 29.74
CA PHE A 624 -12.26 4.95 29.65
C PHE A 624 -12.81 6.12 28.82
N ARG A 625 -13.28 5.85 27.61
CA ARG A 625 -13.84 6.88 26.72
C ARG A 625 -15.08 7.57 27.27
N LYS A 626 -15.83 6.87 28.12
CA LYS A 626 -16.94 7.46 28.84
C LYS A 626 -16.50 8.38 29.99
N GLY A 627 -15.23 8.30 30.43
CA GLY A 627 -14.67 9.05 31.56
C GLY A 627 -14.83 8.30 32.91
N PHE A 628 -15.18 7.02 32.89
CA PHE A 628 -15.34 6.18 34.07
C PHE A 628 -14.03 5.47 34.40
N TYR A 629 -12.99 6.25 34.69
CA TYR A 629 -11.61 5.76 34.83
C TYR A 629 -11.42 4.71 35.91
N ALA A 630 -12.14 4.82 37.02
CA ALA A 630 -12.07 3.82 38.08
C ALA A 630 -12.65 2.45 37.62
N GLN A 631 -13.79 2.48 36.90
CA GLN A 631 -14.37 1.27 36.34
C GLN A 631 -13.51 0.70 35.21
N ALA A 632 -12.91 1.55 34.39
CA ALA A 632 -11.94 1.14 33.38
C ALA A 632 -10.76 0.41 33.99
N LEU A 633 -10.20 0.92 35.09
CA LEU A 633 -9.10 0.26 35.83
C LEU A 633 -9.54 -1.11 36.39
N GLU A 634 -10.73 -1.22 36.95
CA GLU A 634 -11.23 -2.51 37.45
C GLU A 634 -11.50 -3.50 36.31
N ALA A 635 -12.05 -3.05 35.17
CA ALA A 635 -12.24 -3.90 34.01
C ALA A 635 -10.89 -4.38 33.42
N SER A 636 -9.89 -3.52 33.36
CA SER A 636 -8.56 -3.88 32.85
C SER A 636 -7.90 -5.02 33.63
N LYS A 637 -8.07 -5.08 34.93
CA LYS A 637 -7.53 -6.14 35.81
C LYS A 637 -8.08 -7.54 35.48
N GLN A 638 -9.22 -7.62 34.79
CA GLN A 638 -9.84 -8.89 34.39
C GLN A 638 -9.22 -9.51 33.15
N VAL A 639 -8.43 -8.75 32.39
CA VAL A 639 -7.70 -9.25 31.23
C VAL A 639 -6.65 -10.27 31.69
N SER A 640 -6.46 -11.35 30.94
CA SER A 640 -5.50 -12.40 31.32
C SER A 640 -4.06 -11.89 31.38
N ALA A 641 -3.21 -12.62 32.11
CA ALA A 641 -1.78 -12.27 32.20
C ALA A 641 -1.08 -12.19 30.82
N SER A 642 -1.56 -12.95 29.85
CA SER A 642 -1.05 -12.89 28.46
C SER A 642 -1.57 -11.66 27.74
N GLY A 643 -2.86 -11.31 27.87
CA GLY A 643 -3.44 -10.11 27.28
C GLY A 643 -2.85 -8.82 27.87
N GLN A 644 -2.49 -8.82 29.17
CA GLN A 644 -1.79 -7.69 29.80
C GLN A 644 -0.37 -7.44 29.26
N GLN A 645 0.15 -8.35 28.44
CA GLN A 645 1.42 -8.18 27.74
C GLN A 645 1.27 -7.46 26.38
N ASP A 646 0.07 -7.19 25.93
CA ASP A 646 -0.19 -6.45 24.70
C ASP A 646 0.17 -4.97 24.86
N ASP A 647 0.80 -4.36 23.83
CA ASP A 647 1.25 -2.96 23.89
C ASP A 647 0.08 -1.97 23.87
N ALA A 648 -1.02 -2.30 23.17
CA ALA A 648 -2.23 -1.47 23.16
C ALA A 648 -2.95 -1.54 24.52
N TYR A 649 -2.96 -2.72 25.17
CA TYR A 649 -3.47 -2.84 26.53
C TYR A 649 -2.66 -1.97 27.50
N LEU A 650 -1.33 -2.04 27.42
CA LEU A 650 -0.46 -1.22 28.28
C LEU A 650 -0.72 0.27 28.06
N ALA A 651 -0.85 0.70 26.80
CA ALA A 651 -1.15 2.10 26.49
C ALA A 651 -2.48 2.55 27.10
N LEU A 652 -3.54 1.76 26.96
CA LEU A 652 -4.85 2.07 27.56
C LEU A 652 -4.78 2.15 29.09
N VAL A 653 -4.09 1.23 29.73
CA VAL A 653 -3.88 1.27 31.19
C VAL A 653 -3.03 2.47 31.60
N GLY A 654 -2.03 2.85 30.81
CA GLY A 654 -1.25 4.07 30.99
C GLY A 654 -2.12 5.34 30.96
N ASP A 655 -3.02 5.45 29.97
CA ASP A 655 -3.99 6.53 29.86
C ASP A 655 -4.96 6.56 31.04
N ILE A 656 -5.45 5.41 31.49
CA ILE A 656 -6.31 5.32 32.67
C ILE A 656 -5.59 5.86 33.92
N TYR A 657 -4.34 5.45 34.19
CA TYR A 657 -3.58 5.96 35.32
C TYR A 657 -3.27 7.46 35.20
N ALA A 658 -2.99 7.95 33.99
CA ALA A 658 -2.78 9.37 33.73
C ALA A 658 -4.01 10.22 34.10
N HIS A 659 -5.22 9.71 33.81
CA HIS A 659 -6.49 10.39 34.14
C HIS A 659 -6.88 10.24 35.62
N LEU A 660 -6.44 9.20 36.30
CA LEU A 660 -6.58 9.04 37.73
C LEU A 660 -5.57 9.89 38.55
N GLY A 661 -4.62 10.57 37.88
CA GLY A 661 -3.58 11.39 38.50
C GLY A 661 -2.38 10.58 38.98
N GLU A 662 -2.31 9.27 38.68
CA GLU A 662 -1.19 8.40 39.03
C GLU A 662 -0.08 8.48 37.97
N THR A 663 0.46 9.68 37.74
CA THR A 663 1.36 10.01 36.63
C THR A 663 2.65 9.18 36.64
N ALA A 664 3.18 8.83 37.78
CA ALA A 664 4.39 8.01 37.90
C ALA A 664 4.16 6.62 37.29
N ARG A 665 3.04 5.98 37.63
CA ARG A 665 2.64 4.67 37.04
C ARG A 665 2.35 4.77 35.56
N ALA A 666 1.64 5.82 35.15
CA ALA A 666 1.37 6.06 33.74
C ALA A 666 2.65 6.11 32.92
N LYS A 667 3.67 6.84 33.39
CA LYS A 667 4.98 6.93 32.69
C LYS A 667 5.68 5.58 32.57
N GLU A 668 5.72 4.79 33.64
CA GLU A 668 6.34 3.46 33.64
C GLU A 668 5.67 2.54 32.60
N ILE A 669 4.33 2.57 32.54
CA ILE A 669 3.54 1.74 31.62
C ILE A 669 3.72 2.21 30.17
N PHE A 670 3.69 3.52 29.89
CA PHE A 670 3.95 4.02 28.53
C PHE A 670 5.36 3.71 28.07
N GLN A 671 6.36 3.80 28.96
CA GLN A 671 7.73 3.41 28.64
C GLN A 671 7.82 1.91 28.28
N GLU A 672 7.04 1.04 28.94
CA GLU A 672 6.94 -0.37 28.59
C GLU A 672 6.24 -0.57 27.25
N ALA A 673 5.13 0.11 27.00
CA ALA A 673 4.43 0.08 25.71
C ALA A 673 5.34 0.52 24.55
N ILE A 674 6.10 1.60 24.73
CA ILE A 674 7.08 2.10 23.76
C ILE A 674 8.24 1.10 23.56
N ARG A 675 8.70 0.40 24.60
CA ARG A 675 9.72 -0.65 24.43
C ARG A 675 9.25 -1.79 23.56
N ARG A 676 7.97 -2.14 23.65
CA ARG A 676 7.37 -3.23 22.86
C ARG A 676 7.06 -2.83 21.43
N ASN A 677 6.52 -1.62 21.28
CA ASN A 677 6.18 -1.08 19.96
C ASN A 677 6.72 0.36 19.83
N PRO A 678 8.02 0.51 19.54
CA PRO A 678 8.66 1.81 19.49
C PRO A 678 8.26 2.68 18.30
N ASP A 679 7.58 2.09 17.30
CA ASP A 679 7.13 2.79 16.09
C ASP A 679 5.67 3.27 16.20
N ASN A 680 5.03 3.06 17.34
CA ASN A 680 3.72 3.63 17.61
C ASN A 680 3.85 5.06 18.17
N ASP A 681 3.51 6.03 17.32
CA ASP A 681 3.60 7.47 17.66
C ASP A 681 2.66 7.89 18.78
N GLN A 682 1.53 7.18 18.94
CA GLN A 682 0.54 7.44 19.96
C GLN A 682 1.10 7.28 21.37
N TYR A 683 1.87 6.20 21.63
CA TYR A 683 2.42 5.93 22.94
C TYR A 683 3.44 6.98 23.37
N CYS A 684 4.23 7.45 22.37
CA CYS A 684 5.19 8.53 22.60
C CYS A 684 4.48 9.86 22.91
N LEU A 685 3.38 10.14 22.21
CA LEU A 685 2.56 11.32 22.48
C LEU A 685 1.91 11.23 23.86
N SER A 686 1.28 10.10 24.21
CA SER A 686 0.67 9.91 25.53
C SER A 686 1.69 10.11 26.66
N LEU A 687 2.90 9.55 26.54
CA LEU A 687 3.98 9.77 27.51
C LEU A 687 4.33 11.27 27.63
N ALA A 688 4.53 11.95 26.50
CA ALA A 688 4.86 13.38 26.52
C ALA A 688 3.71 14.23 27.13
N LEU A 689 2.45 13.87 26.89
CA LEU A 689 1.30 14.55 27.49
C LEU A 689 1.27 14.39 29.02
N VAL A 690 1.64 13.20 29.53
CA VAL A 690 1.80 12.99 30.98
C VAL A 690 2.91 13.86 31.55
N GLU A 691 4.06 13.95 30.85
CA GLU A 691 5.18 14.84 31.28
C GLU A 691 4.76 16.32 31.28
N LEU A 692 3.99 16.77 30.29
CA LEU A 692 3.43 18.12 30.22
C LEU A 692 2.44 18.40 31.36
N ARG A 693 1.63 17.41 31.77
CA ARG A 693 0.76 17.56 32.97
C ARG A 693 1.54 17.76 34.26
N GLU A 694 2.73 17.18 34.35
CA GLU A 694 3.67 17.41 35.46
C GLU A 694 4.50 18.70 35.33
N ASN A 695 4.25 19.53 34.32
CA ASN A 695 5.05 20.71 33.96
C ASN A 695 6.52 20.38 33.61
N ASN A 696 6.80 19.13 33.20
CA ASN A 696 8.11 18.69 32.74
C ASN A 696 8.23 18.89 31.23
N VAL A 697 8.31 20.14 30.79
CA VAL A 697 8.35 20.53 29.37
C VAL A 697 9.59 19.94 28.67
N GLY A 698 10.77 19.97 29.37
CA GLY A 698 12.02 19.43 28.83
C GLY A 698 11.97 17.92 28.60
N GLY A 699 11.36 17.17 29.51
CA GLY A 699 11.15 15.73 29.35
C GLY A 699 10.27 15.43 28.15
N ALA A 700 9.16 16.14 28.01
CA ALA A 700 8.25 16.00 26.87
C ALA A 700 8.95 16.33 25.53
N GLU A 701 9.77 17.40 25.49
CA GLU A 701 10.56 17.71 24.29
C GLU A 701 11.52 16.57 23.93
N GLU A 702 12.24 16.03 24.92
CA GLU A 702 13.20 14.95 24.70
C GLU A 702 12.50 13.67 24.19
N THR A 703 11.38 13.29 24.81
CA THR A 703 10.55 12.14 24.39
C THR A 703 10.10 12.29 22.95
N LEU A 704 9.50 13.43 22.60
CA LEU A 704 8.97 13.68 21.26
C LEU A 704 10.09 13.78 20.21
N ARG A 705 11.23 14.42 20.50
CA ARG A 705 12.35 14.50 19.56
C ARG A 705 12.99 13.16 19.28
N LYS A 706 13.15 12.31 20.30
CA LYS A 706 13.65 10.94 20.12
C LYS A 706 12.69 10.14 19.25
N SER A 707 11.40 10.31 19.44
CA SER A 707 10.37 9.63 18.66
C SER A 707 10.29 10.16 17.22
N LEU A 708 10.42 11.49 17.03
CA LEU A 708 10.43 12.07 15.68
C LEU A 708 11.65 11.60 14.86
N ALA A 709 12.80 11.40 15.52
CA ALA A 709 13.98 10.84 14.84
C ALA A 709 13.75 9.42 14.33
N ARG A 710 12.83 8.66 14.93
CA ARG A 710 12.44 7.31 14.53
C ARG A 710 11.27 7.33 13.56
N ILE A 711 10.27 8.19 13.78
CA ILE A 711 9.05 8.32 13.00
C ILE A 711 8.96 9.75 12.43
N PRO A 712 9.74 10.10 11.40
CA PRO A 712 9.87 11.49 10.93
C PRO A 712 8.59 12.09 10.35
N SER A 713 7.65 11.24 9.89
CA SER A 713 6.38 11.64 9.28
C SER A 713 5.19 11.61 10.26
N SER A 714 5.44 11.49 11.57
CA SER A 714 4.36 11.51 12.55
C SER A 714 3.80 12.91 12.78
N GLY A 715 2.60 13.15 12.29
CA GLY A 715 1.86 14.38 12.56
C GLY A 715 1.50 14.54 14.05
N LYS A 716 1.28 13.44 14.78
CA LYS A 716 1.00 13.47 16.22
C LYS A 716 2.22 13.94 17.02
N ILE A 717 3.41 13.45 16.70
CA ILE A 717 4.65 13.88 17.35
C ILE A 717 4.94 15.34 17.03
N LEU A 718 4.76 15.77 15.78
CA LEU A 718 4.90 17.17 15.38
C LEU A 718 3.91 18.07 16.10
N TRP A 719 2.67 17.65 16.26
CA TRP A 719 1.66 18.35 17.05
C TRP A 719 2.13 18.52 18.50
N GLY A 720 2.61 17.46 19.14
CA GLY A 720 3.17 17.51 20.47
C GLY A 720 4.35 18.48 20.59
N LEU A 721 5.29 18.46 19.63
CA LEU A 721 6.41 19.40 19.56
C LEU A 721 5.95 20.84 19.32
N GLY A 722 4.88 21.03 18.57
CA GLY A 722 4.22 22.34 18.42
C GLY A 722 3.74 22.88 19.75
N ILE A 723 3.05 22.07 20.54
CA ILE A 723 2.59 22.45 21.90
C ILE A 723 3.77 22.75 22.83
N VAL A 724 4.80 21.91 22.82
CA VAL A 724 6.04 22.15 23.59
C VAL A 724 6.68 23.47 23.19
N SER A 725 6.80 23.74 21.89
CA SER A 725 7.39 24.99 21.37
C SER A 725 6.58 26.23 21.79
N VAL A 726 5.24 26.12 21.88
CA VAL A 726 4.40 27.18 22.43
C VAL A 726 4.73 27.44 23.91
N LEU A 727 4.83 26.36 24.69
CA LEU A 727 5.13 26.48 26.14
C LEU A 727 6.50 27.10 26.38
N GLU A 728 7.48 26.83 25.56
CA GLU A 728 8.81 27.39 25.61
C GLU A 728 8.91 28.83 25.06
N GLY A 729 7.89 29.29 24.35
CA GLY A 729 7.84 30.59 23.67
C GLY A 729 8.61 30.64 22.35
N LYS A 730 8.86 29.48 21.73
CA LYS A 730 9.50 29.33 20.44
C LYS A 730 8.45 29.45 19.30
N THR A 731 7.89 30.64 19.13
CA THR A 731 6.73 30.89 18.25
C THR A 731 6.92 30.40 16.81
N PRO A 732 8.05 30.65 16.12
CA PRO A 732 8.23 30.18 14.75
C PRO A 732 8.26 28.64 14.61
N GLN A 733 8.90 27.98 15.62
CA GLN A 733 8.93 26.50 15.61
C GLN A 733 7.56 25.90 15.96
N ALA A 734 6.78 26.59 16.80
CA ALA A 734 5.42 26.18 17.11
C ALA A 734 4.54 26.23 15.85
N GLU A 735 4.62 27.31 15.08
CA GLU A 735 3.87 27.46 13.80
C GLU A 735 4.24 26.33 12.83
N ASP A 736 5.53 26.16 12.54
CA ASP A 736 6.00 25.12 11.60
C ASP A 736 5.52 23.72 12.00
N ASN A 737 5.70 23.35 13.26
CA ASN A 737 5.31 22.04 13.75
C ASN A 737 3.80 21.81 13.71
N LEU A 738 2.98 22.82 14.07
CA LEU A 738 1.53 22.71 14.06
C LEU A 738 0.95 22.72 12.64
N GLU A 739 1.50 23.50 11.71
CA GLU A 739 1.09 23.47 10.30
C GLU A 739 1.37 22.09 9.69
N ARG A 740 2.59 21.58 9.86
CA ARG A 740 2.96 20.23 9.40
C ARG A 740 2.11 19.13 10.02
N ALA A 741 1.71 19.29 11.30
CA ALA A 741 0.81 18.34 11.93
C ALA A 741 -0.57 18.33 11.27
N VAL A 742 -1.13 19.49 10.90
CA VAL A 742 -2.40 19.59 10.15
C VAL A 742 -2.26 18.93 8.77
N ASP A 743 -1.16 19.18 8.07
CA ASP A 743 -0.92 18.62 6.75
C ASP A 743 -0.78 17.10 6.76
N LEU A 744 -0.12 16.55 7.80
CA LEU A 744 0.06 15.10 7.97
C LEU A 744 -1.17 14.40 8.55
N LEU A 745 -2.02 15.11 9.30
CA LEU A 745 -3.22 14.58 9.95
C LEU A 745 -4.47 15.38 9.58
N PRO A 746 -4.86 15.45 8.30
CA PRO A 746 -5.97 16.25 7.84
C PRO A 746 -7.35 15.75 8.33
N GLU A 747 -7.41 14.54 8.90
CA GLU A 747 -8.64 13.97 9.46
C GLU A 747 -8.69 14.01 10.98
N TRP A 748 -7.65 14.54 11.64
CA TRP A 748 -7.60 14.63 13.09
C TRP A 748 -7.97 16.02 13.59
N PRO A 749 -9.12 16.18 14.29
CA PRO A 749 -9.58 17.49 14.76
C PRO A 749 -8.60 18.20 15.71
N GLY A 750 -7.78 17.42 16.45
CA GLY A 750 -6.80 17.95 17.38
C GLY A 750 -5.75 18.85 16.73
N SER A 751 -5.29 18.52 15.53
CA SER A 751 -4.31 19.31 14.80
C SER A 751 -4.86 20.69 14.42
N TYR A 752 -6.06 20.75 13.86
CA TYR A 752 -6.72 22.00 13.49
C TYR A 752 -7.04 22.89 14.69
N SER A 753 -7.45 22.28 15.81
CA SER A 753 -7.79 23.01 17.01
C SER A 753 -6.58 23.72 17.61
N ALA A 754 -5.46 23.02 17.71
CA ALA A 754 -4.23 23.60 18.27
C ALA A 754 -3.71 24.74 17.38
N LEU A 755 -3.63 24.51 16.06
CA LEU A 755 -3.18 25.53 15.10
C LEU A 755 -4.14 26.75 15.05
N GLY A 756 -5.45 26.50 15.02
CA GLY A 756 -6.46 27.55 14.99
C GLY A 756 -6.40 28.43 16.26
N VAL A 757 -6.27 27.83 17.45
CA VAL A 757 -6.14 28.57 18.71
C VAL A 757 -4.80 29.29 18.77
N PHE A 758 -3.72 28.67 18.31
CA PHE A 758 -2.40 29.31 18.24
C PHE A 758 -2.46 30.60 17.40
N TYR A 759 -3.00 30.55 16.17
CA TYR A 759 -3.16 31.74 15.33
C TYR A 759 -4.10 32.79 15.92
N TYR A 760 -5.17 32.35 16.57
CA TYR A 760 -6.08 33.28 17.24
C TYR A 760 -5.40 34.02 18.39
N GLN A 761 -4.62 33.30 19.22
CA GLN A 761 -3.89 33.88 20.34
C GLN A 761 -2.70 34.76 19.91
N THR A 762 -2.10 34.52 18.76
CA THR A 762 -1.05 35.36 18.19
C THR A 762 -1.58 36.56 17.43
N GLY A 763 -2.91 36.69 17.28
CA GLY A 763 -3.56 37.82 16.58
C GLY A 763 -3.66 37.62 15.07
N GLU A 764 -3.24 36.45 14.53
CA GLU A 764 -3.31 36.10 13.11
C GLU A 764 -4.72 35.60 12.73
N ILE A 765 -5.72 36.47 12.90
CA ILE A 765 -7.15 36.12 12.75
C ILE A 765 -7.49 35.55 11.35
N ALA A 766 -6.84 36.08 10.32
CA ALA A 766 -7.05 35.59 8.95
C ALA A 766 -6.65 34.12 8.82
N LYS A 767 -5.44 33.74 9.32
CA LYS A 767 -4.96 32.36 9.32
C LYS A 767 -5.82 31.46 10.21
N ALA A 768 -6.25 31.93 11.38
CA ALA A 768 -7.18 31.17 12.23
C ALA A 768 -8.49 30.82 11.50
N ARG A 769 -9.06 31.74 10.73
CA ARG A 769 -10.25 31.50 9.90
C ARG A 769 -9.96 30.54 8.75
N GLU A 770 -8.81 30.63 8.13
CA GLU A 770 -8.40 29.71 7.06
C GLU A 770 -8.31 28.27 7.59
N VAL A 771 -7.63 28.06 8.74
CA VAL A 771 -7.55 26.76 9.41
C VAL A 771 -8.95 26.22 9.72
N LEU A 772 -9.86 27.04 10.22
CA LEU A 772 -11.24 26.64 10.47
C LEU A 772 -11.98 26.24 9.19
N ASN A 773 -11.76 26.96 8.08
CA ASN A 773 -12.37 26.64 6.78
C ASN A 773 -11.78 25.33 6.22
N ARG A 774 -10.47 25.10 6.36
CA ARG A 774 -9.83 23.81 6.01
C ARG A 774 -10.45 22.68 6.83
N PHE A 775 -10.67 22.87 8.13
CA PHE A 775 -11.33 21.89 8.98
C PHE A 775 -12.77 21.60 8.53
N LYS A 776 -13.58 22.62 8.24
CA LYS A 776 -14.96 22.46 7.72
C LYS A 776 -15.02 21.69 6.40
N GLY A 777 -14.01 21.83 5.56
CA GLY A 777 -13.88 21.12 4.29
C GLY A 777 -13.29 19.72 4.42
N SER A 778 -12.79 19.33 5.60
CA SER A 778 -12.18 18.03 5.84
C SER A 778 -13.22 16.98 6.28
N ASN A 779 -12.87 15.67 6.10
CA ASN A 779 -13.68 14.58 6.63
C ASN A 779 -13.75 14.57 8.17
N ALA A 780 -12.81 15.22 8.84
CA ALA A 780 -12.77 15.38 10.30
C ALA A 780 -13.98 16.14 10.83
N ALA A 781 -14.58 17.01 10.02
CA ALA A 781 -15.78 17.77 10.38
C ALA A 781 -17.08 16.96 10.34
N GLY A 782 -17.07 15.77 9.75
CA GLY A 782 -18.26 14.94 9.52
C GLY A 782 -18.93 14.33 10.75
N GLY A 783 -18.36 14.49 11.95
CA GLY A 783 -18.92 13.90 13.19
C GLY A 783 -18.78 14.71 14.46
N LEU A 784 -18.07 15.84 14.50
CA LEU A 784 -17.75 16.54 15.73
C LEU A 784 -17.60 18.04 15.58
N ASP A 785 -18.43 18.74 16.29
CA ASP A 785 -18.16 19.99 16.99
C ASP A 785 -17.32 21.08 16.29
N VAL A 786 -17.56 21.33 15.00
CA VAL A 786 -17.18 22.62 14.39
C VAL A 786 -17.58 23.74 15.36
N ASN A 787 -18.76 23.66 15.96
CA ASN A 787 -19.26 24.59 16.96
C ASN A 787 -18.35 24.71 18.20
N ARG A 788 -17.70 23.65 18.63
CA ARG A 788 -16.78 23.71 19.80
C ARG A 788 -15.45 24.37 19.47
N ILE A 789 -14.93 24.17 18.26
CA ILE A 789 -13.74 24.90 17.81
C ILE A 789 -14.10 26.37 17.62
N GLU A 790 -15.26 26.67 17.04
CA GLU A 790 -15.77 28.04 16.95
C GLU A 790 -15.99 28.67 18.32
N GLU A 791 -16.58 27.96 19.27
CA GLU A 791 -16.74 28.44 20.65
C GLU A 791 -15.38 28.62 21.37
N ALA A 792 -14.43 27.73 21.15
CA ALA A 792 -13.06 27.86 21.70
C ALA A 792 -12.37 29.10 21.12
N LEU A 793 -12.47 29.29 19.79
CA LEU A 793 -11.96 30.47 19.11
C LEU A 793 -12.67 31.76 19.62
N ALA A 794 -13.98 31.72 19.83
CA ALA A 794 -14.75 32.87 20.31
C ALA A 794 -14.44 33.24 21.79
N LYS A 795 -14.06 32.28 22.61
CA LYS A 795 -13.69 32.46 24.03
C LYS A 795 -12.24 32.87 24.27
N ALA A 796 -11.37 32.71 23.27
CA ALA A 796 -9.96 33.04 23.40
C ALA A 796 -9.75 34.56 23.27
N PRO A 797 -8.99 35.22 24.15
CA PRO A 797 -8.75 36.67 24.06
C PRO A 797 -7.91 37.01 22.83
N VAL A 798 -8.44 37.92 21.98
CA VAL A 798 -7.71 38.41 20.78
C VAL A 798 -6.59 39.34 21.24
N ARG A 799 -5.37 39.13 20.72
CA ARG A 799 -4.23 40.03 20.90
C ARG A 799 -3.92 40.79 19.62
N SER A 800 -3.35 41.98 19.80
CA SER A 800 -2.87 42.85 18.73
C SER A 800 -1.34 42.80 18.51
N SER A 801 -0.67 41.72 18.90
CA SER A 801 0.80 41.62 18.78
C SER A 801 1.21 40.72 17.63
N SER A 802 2.30 41.09 16.95
CA SER A 802 2.90 40.31 15.87
C SER A 802 3.47 38.98 16.34
N LEU A 803 3.55 37.97 15.46
CA LEU A 803 4.17 36.66 15.68
C LEU A 803 5.59 36.63 16.27
N ARG A 804 6.25 37.79 16.43
CA ARG A 804 7.61 37.91 16.92
C ARG A 804 7.74 37.91 18.45
N GLU A 805 6.64 38.12 19.18
CA GLU A 805 6.67 38.10 20.66
C GLU A 805 6.12 36.77 21.20
N PRO A 806 6.80 36.17 22.21
CA PRO A 806 6.32 34.93 22.81
C PRO A 806 4.93 35.14 23.46
N LEU A 807 4.03 34.18 23.29
CA LEU A 807 2.73 34.17 23.94
C LEU A 807 2.87 34.33 25.46
N PRO A 808 2.05 35.10 26.16
CA PRO A 808 2.06 35.16 27.59
C PRO A 808 1.80 33.82 28.22
N MET A 809 2.29 33.66 29.45
CA MET A 809 2.17 32.41 30.19
C MET A 809 0.71 31.93 30.33
N VAL A 810 -0.25 32.83 30.53
CA VAL A 810 -1.69 32.50 30.61
C VAL A 810 -2.20 31.93 29.27
N ALA A 811 -1.83 32.54 28.15
CA ALA A 811 -2.23 32.05 26.82
C ALA A 811 -1.60 30.69 26.49
N ARG A 812 -0.33 30.48 26.87
CA ARG A 812 0.34 29.18 26.71
C ARG A 812 -0.33 28.10 27.56
N GLN A 813 -0.71 28.39 28.79
CA GLN A 813 -1.42 27.46 29.68
C GLN A 813 -2.84 27.15 29.12
N GLN A 814 -3.55 28.16 28.61
CA GLN A 814 -4.85 27.94 27.98
C GLN A 814 -4.75 27.02 26.73
N LEU A 815 -3.74 27.22 25.88
CA LEU A 815 -3.50 26.37 24.73
C LEU A 815 -3.12 24.95 25.15
N LEU A 816 -2.32 24.79 26.19
CA LEU A 816 -2.00 23.48 26.78
C LEU A 816 -3.28 22.80 27.31
N GLN A 817 -4.11 23.50 28.09
CA GLN A 817 -5.36 22.94 28.62
C GLN A 817 -6.31 22.52 27.50
N LEU A 818 -6.42 23.33 26.45
CA LEU A 818 -7.22 22.99 25.26
C LEU A 818 -6.63 21.78 24.55
N ALA A 819 -5.32 21.75 24.32
CA ALA A 819 -4.63 20.65 23.67
C ALA A 819 -4.83 19.34 24.44
N LEU A 820 -4.66 19.36 25.77
CA LEU A 820 -4.91 18.20 26.63
C LEU A 820 -6.38 17.75 26.56
N SER A 821 -7.35 18.70 26.61
CA SER A 821 -8.79 18.37 26.55
C SER A 821 -9.22 17.78 25.21
N LEU A 822 -8.53 18.12 24.14
CA LEU A 822 -8.82 17.63 22.79
C LEU A 822 -8.10 16.31 22.54
N ALA A 823 -6.86 16.17 23.03
CA ALA A 823 -6.14 14.90 23.01
C ALA A 823 -6.92 13.82 23.77
N ASP A 824 -7.39 14.13 24.98
CA ASP A 824 -8.18 13.20 25.80
C ASP A 824 -9.50 12.72 25.15
N ARG A 825 -10.01 13.40 24.14
CA ARG A 825 -11.29 13.09 23.49
C ARG A 825 -11.17 12.52 22.10
N THR A 826 -10.00 12.65 21.46
CA THR A 826 -9.79 12.25 20.06
C THR A 826 -8.73 11.16 19.92
N LEU A 827 -7.98 10.87 20.96
CA LEU A 827 -7.05 9.76 21.10
C LEU A 827 -7.81 8.51 21.55
#